data_bb470ef1a3ae344bfa56fa7224f65d80
#
_entry.id   bb470ef1a3ae344bfa56fa7224f65d80
#
_cell.length_a   1.000
_cell.length_b   1.000
_cell.length_c   1.000
_cell.angle_alpha   90.00
_cell.angle_beta   90.00
_cell.angle_gamma   90.00
#
_symmetry.space_group_name_H-M   'P 1'
#
loop_
_entity.id
_entity.type
_entity.pdbx_description
1 polymer ?
#
loop_
_entity_poly.entity_id
_entity_poly.type
_entity_poly.pdbx_seq_one_letter_code
_entity_poly.pdbx_strand_id
1 'polypeptide(L)'
;MRRIVSIVFFTLLCVVAAAQSSATDSLYLDSIYRHLELDEYTVIARVKEKDIIIPQTLGGAQLKKMNALSVADAIRYFSGVQIKDYGGVGGLKTVNIRSMGTNHMGVYYNGVQLGNAQNGQIDLGKYSLENIEEIQLYNGQKSDIWQSAREFGAAGSIYLTTRRPRFEPGKSFNIKGQMRGGSFDLINPSFLLDVKLSETMSLTTNAELVSSSGKYPFRYRRVTPSGELAYDTTAIRQNGDINAIRVEAALNHYYSNTGFWKLQLYHYNSERGVPGAIVNNVWRNGERLWDRNSFVQATWQDELYKRWSVRVNAKYASDYTRYINNDDKLIHVENQYLQQEAYLTMANKVRIFDWWDISAAYDMQYNALSMYLDAHRFTHWLSVATALNIKNYLRVQASALGTFVNEEARDRDEAPNTSKFTPAVFLSYRPTQLVDLRINAFYKQSYRYPTFNDLYYTDMGNAYLKPELAKQHSAGLSFVQPFRVADLRGSEFRINADYYYNRVSDKIIAYPKGQQFRWTMLNLGLVKINGVDVNTHLHFALPKNFYLTAKLQYTYQTAIDVTDPADNYYGHQIPYIPWHSGSAVGMLGWQNDWMQYHLNYSFIYVGERYNQQENILYNYTQPWYTHDLSLVGEWDIYKAMRQEGDKAKRLFTLRVALDVNNLLSQDYDVILNYPMPKRNYKCTVSITY
;
A
#
# COMPACT_ATOMS: atom_id res chain seq x y z
N MET A 1 -25.44 -6.97 -20.10
CA MET A 1 -24.15 -7.66 -20.25
C MET A 1 -23.74 -7.93 -21.72
N ARG A 2 -24.54 -8.63 -22.56
CA ARG A 2 -24.14 -8.90 -23.98
C ARG A 2 -23.80 -7.65 -24.81
N ARG A 3 -24.50 -6.52 -24.64
CA ARG A 3 -24.24 -5.30 -25.41
C ARG A 3 -22.98 -4.54 -24.99
N ILE A 4 -22.59 -4.62 -23.73
CA ILE A 4 -21.37 -3.96 -23.22
C ILE A 4 -20.12 -4.74 -23.67
N VAL A 5 -20.17 -6.07 -23.64
CA VAL A 5 -19.08 -6.95 -24.14
C VAL A 5 -18.86 -6.73 -25.64
N SER A 6 -19.94 -6.53 -26.42
CA SER A 6 -19.83 -6.26 -27.88
C SER A 6 -19.19 -4.89 -28.16
N ILE A 7 -19.47 -3.87 -27.37
CA ILE A 7 -18.88 -2.53 -27.54
C ILE A 7 -17.37 -2.57 -27.21
N VAL A 8 -16.99 -3.25 -26.12
CA VAL A 8 -15.57 -3.41 -25.75
C VAL A 8 -14.81 -4.25 -26.79
N PHE A 9 -15.45 -5.27 -27.35
CA PHE A 9 -14.83 -6.09 -28.42
C PHE A 9 -14.69 -5.32 -29.74
N PHE A 10 -15.66 -4.48 -30.08
CA PHE A 10 -15.62 -3.68 -31.31
C PHE A 10 -14.62 -2.52 -31.20
N THR A 11 -14.48 -1.88 -30.03
CA THR A 11 -13.43 -0.88 -29.79
C THR A 11 -12.04 -1.50 -29.79
N LEU A 12 -11.86 -2.72 -29.26
CA LEU A 12 -10.58 -3.46 -29.36
C LEU A 12 -10.21 -3.79 -30.82
N LEU A 13 -11.19 -4.18 -31.65
CA LEU A 13 -10.97 -4.48 -33.08
C LEU A 13 -10.60 -3.21 -33.86
N CYS A 14 -11.19 -2.06 -33.57
CA CYS A 14 -10.85 -0.79 -34.21
C CYS A 14 -9.43 -0.30 -33.86
N VAL A 15 -8.96 -0.56 -32.62
CA VAL A 15 -7.60 -0.21 -32.18
C VAL A 15 -6.56 -1.13 -32.84
N VAL A 16 -6.88 -2.42 -33.06
CA VAL A 16 -6.00 -3.35 -33.75
C VAL A 16 -5.89 -3.03 -35.26
N ALA A 17 -6.97 -2.55 -35.89
CA ALA A 17 -6.95 -2.16 -37.30
C ALA A 17 -6.13 -0.88 -37.59
N ALA A 18 -5.99 0.02 -36.56
CA ALA A 18 -5.16 1.22 -36.67
C ALA A 18 -3.66 0.95 -36.48
N ALA A 19 -3.27 -0.23 -36.02
CA ALA A 19 -1.88 -0.61 -35.70
C ALA A 19 -1.05 -1.12 -36.89
N GLN A 20 -1.59 -1.14 -38.11
CA GLN A 20 -0.90 -1.71 -39.29
C GLN A 20 0.11 -0.77 -39.98
N SER A 21 0.50 0.36 -39.43
CA SER A 21 1.53 1.19 -40.05
C SER A 21 2.76 1.31 -39.15
N SER A 22 3.88 0.81 -39.68
CA SER A 22 5.31 1.05 -39.41
C SER A 22 6.04 0.11 -38.43
N ALA A 23 6.59 -0.96 -39.00
CA ALA A 23 7.61 -1.82 -38.36
C ALA A 23 9.04 -1.20 -38.40
N THR A 24 9.24 0.00 -38.86
CA THR A 24 10.54 0.66 -38.98
C THR A 24 10.92 1.58 -37.84
N ASP A 25 10.02 1.82 -36.88
CA ASP A 25 10.23 2.84 -35.81
C ASP A 25 10.82 2.29 -34.48
N SER A 26 11.01 0.97 -34.32
CA SER A 26 11.47 0.42 -33.02
C SER A 26 12.94 0.75 -32.68
N LEU A 27 13.79 0.85 -33.70
CA LEU A 27 15.22 1.21 -33.52
C LEU A 27 15.41 2.73 -33.31
N TYR A 28 14.51 3.54 -33.85
CA TYR A 28 14.55 5.00 -33.69
C TYR A 28 14.04 5.46 -32.32
N LEU A 29 13.11 4.72 -31.73
CA LEU A 29 12.59 4.97 -30.38
C LEU A 29 13.68 4.81 -29.29
N ASP A 30 14.58 3.86 -29.43
CA ASP A 30 15.64 3.63 -28.44
C ASP A 30 16.71 4.74 -28.43
N SER A 31 16.93 5.43 -29.57
CA SER A 31 17.89 6.53 -29.66
C SER A 31 17.31 7.87 -29.16
N ILE A 32 16.00 8.09 -29.31
CA ILE A 32 15.32 9.32 -28.86
C ILE A 32 15.12 9.33 -27.34
N TYR A 33 14.87 8.16 -26.72
CA TYR A 33 14.78 8.05 -25.26
C TYR A 33 16.10 8.28 -24.54
N ARG A 34 17.25 8.26 -25.22
CA ARG A 34 18.56 8.60 -24.65
C ARG A 34 18.89 10.09 -24.64
N HIS A 35 18.17 10.93 -25.39
CA HIS A 35 18.49 12.35 -25.59
C HIS A 35 17.47 13.35 -25.05
N LEU A 36 16.32 12.85 -24.58
CA LEU A 36 15.43 13.67 -23.79
C LEU A 36 15.68 13.28 -22.32
N GLU A 37 16.35 14.11 -21.58
CA GLU A 37 16.13 14.27 -20.15
C GLU A 37 14.65 14.64 -19.96
N LEU A 38 13.78 13.70 -20.31
CA LEU A 38 12.38 13.79 -20.00
C LEU A 38 12.30 13.70 -18.48
N ASP A 39 11.89 14.81 -17.90
CA ASP A 39 11.50 14.89 -16.52
C ASP A 39 10.94 13.57 -15.96
N GLU A 40 11.18 13.29 -14.70
CA GLU A 40 10.85 12.12 -13.87
C GLU A 40 9.62 11.23 -14.26
N TYR A 41 8.83 11.68 -15.23
CA TYR A 41 7.61 11.03 -15.73
C TYR A 41 7.83 9.75 -16.52
N THR A 42 8.93 9.66 -17.25
CA THR A 42 9.15 8.55 -18.19
C THR A 42 9.86 7.37 -17.54
N VAL A 43 10.52 7.58 -16.41
CA VAL A 43 11.29 6.53 -15.73
C VAL A 43 10.38 5.52 -15.00
N ILE A 44 9.18 5.94 -14.59
CA ILE A 44 8.24 5.08 -13.85
C ILE A 44 7.43 4.17 -14.78
N ALA A 45 7.31 4.52 -16.04
CA ALA A 45 6.46 3.83 -17.00
C ALA A 45 7.08 2.59 -17.64
N ARG A 46 8.38 2.38 -17.55
CA ARG A 46 8.94 1.09 -17.95
C ARG A 46 8.62 0.07 -16.86
N VAL A 47 7.51 -0.65 -17.05
CA VAL A 47 7.39 -2.00 -16.51
C VAL A 47 8.73 -2.66 -16.78
N LYS A 48 9.50 -2.97 -15.72
CA LYS A 48 10.79 -3.62 -15.90
C LYS A 48 10.53 -4.79 -16.83
N GLU A 49 11.24 -4.86 -17.93
CA GLU A 49 11.00 -5.88 -18.98
C GLU A 49 10.89 -7.31 -18.40
N LYS A 50 11.38 -7.49 -17.18
CA LYS A 50 11.43 -8.76 -16.44
C LYS A 50 10.25 -9.01 -15.49
N ASP A 51 9.29 -8.10 -15.35
CA ASP A 51 8.17 -8.33 -14.43
C ASP A 51 7.17 -9.32 -15.03
N ILE A 52 6.88 -10.42 -14.31
CA ILE A 52 5.85 -11.39 -14.64
C ILE A 52 4.49 -10.87 -14.16
N ILE A 53 4.41 -10.43 -12.91
CA ILE A 53 3.27 -9.75 -12.34
C ILE A 53 3.53 -8.25 -12.37
N ILE A 54 2.65 -7.53 -13.04
CA ILE A 54 2.78 -6.08 -13.17
C ILE A 54 2.26 -5.43 -11.89
N PRO A 55 3.11 -4.71 -11.14
CA PRO A 55 2.64 -4.02 -9.93
C PRO A 55 1.78 -2.80 -10.27
N GLN A 56 0.88 -2.48 -9.36
CA GLN A 56 0.32 -1.14 -9.31
C GLN A 56 1.34 -0.22 -8.65
N THR A 57 1.72 0.85 -9.33
CA THR A 57 2.83 1.72 -8.90
C THR A 57 2.38 3.16 -8.77
N LEU A 58 2.83 3.80 -7.68
CA LEU A 58 2.82 5.24 -7.47
C LEU A 58 4.25 5.71 -7.24
N GLY A 59 4.79 6.50 -8.16
CA GLY A 59 6.15 7.02 -8.04
C GLY A 59 6.19 8.50 -7.65
N GLY A 60 7.40 9.02 -7.41
CA GLY A 60 7.69 10.31 -6.80
C GLY A 60 6.86 11.49 -7.30
N ALA A 61 6.81 11.71 -8.61
CA ALA A 61 6.01 12.81 -9.18
C ALA A 61 4.49 12.62 -8.96
N GLN A 62 3.98 11.40 -9.06
CA GLN A 62 2.56 11.11 -8.81
C GLN A 62 2.21 11.26 -7.32
N LEU A 63 3.08 10.76 -6.43
CA LEU A 63 2.90 10.92 -4.99
C LEU A 63 2.88 12.39 -4.57
N LYS A 64 3.80 13.19 -5.09
CA LYS A 64 3.83 14.65 -4.85
C LYS A 64 2.52 15.31 -5.30
N LYS A 65 1.97 14.92 -6.45
CA LYS A 65 0.75 15.51 -7.03
C LYS A 65 -0.53 15.11 -6.32
N MET A 66 -0.59 13.92 -5.74
CA MET A 66 -1.76 13.44 -4.99
C MET A 66 -1.97 14.17 -3.65
N ASN A 67 -0.92 14.82 -3.11
CA ASN A 67 -0.95 15.54 -1.84
C ASN A 67 -1.58 14.76 -0.66
N ALA A 68 -1.37 13.44 -0.63
CA ALA A 68 -1.82 12.55 0.42
C ALA A 68 -1.01 12.76 1.73
N LEU A 69 -1.63 12.50 2.89
CA LEU A 69 -0.97 12.66 4.19
C LEU A 69 -0.10 11.44 4.55
N SER A 70 -0.53 10.26 4.15
CA SER A 70 0.10 9.00 4.53
C SER A 70 0.12 8.00 3.38
N VAL A 71 0.87 6.93 3.55
CA VAL A 71 0.89 5.80 2.61
C VAL A 71 -0.53 5.22 2.41
N ALA A 72 -1.33 5.10 3.48
CA ALA A 72 -2.71 4.62 3.40
C ALA A 72 -3.56 5.48 2.46
N ASP A 73 -3.44 6.81 2.57
CA ASP A 73 -4.20 7.74 1.73
C ASP A 73 -3.80 7.67 0.26
N ALA A 74 -2.52 7.35 -0.03
CA ALA A 74 -2.03 7.21 -1.39
C ALA A 74 -2.53 5.93 -2.06
N ILE A 75 -2.50 4.79 -1.36
CA ILE A 75 -2.84 3.49 -1.95
C ILE A 75 -4.34 3.19 -2.01
N ARG A 76 -5.19 4.02 -1.40
CA ARG A 76 -6.67 3.86 -1.47
C ARG A 76 -7.23 3.88 -2.90
N TYR A 77 -6.45 4.39 -3.86
CA TYR A 77 -6.80 4.44 -5.27
C TYR A 77 -6.33 3.21 -6.05
N PHE A 78 -5.70 2.19 -5.43
CA PHE A 78 -5.32 0.96 -6.11
C PHE A 78 -6.50 -0.01 -6.22
N SER A 79 -6.61 -0.74 -7.34
CA SER A 79 -7.65 -1.77 -7.50
C SER A 79 -7.42 -2.92 -6.54
N GLY A 80 -8.50 -3.55 -6.12
CA GLY A 80 -8.47 -4.64 -5.15
C GLY A 80 -8.10 -4.22 -3.73
N VAL A 81 -7.78 -2.94 -3.50
CA VAL A 81 -7.41 -2.40 -2.18
C VAL A 81 -8.65 -1.88 -1.45
N GLN A 82 -8.77 -2.29 -0.21
CA GLN A 82 -9.76 -1.79 0.73
C GLN A 82 -9.05 -1.25 1.96
N ILE A 83 -9.26 0.04 2.24
CA ILE A 83 -8.77 0.67 3.47
C ILE A 83 -9.87 0.58 4.51
N LYS A 84 -9.59 -0.02 5.65
CA LYS A 84 -10.38 0.14 6.87
C LYS A 84 -9.88 1.38 7.58
N ASP A 85 -10.70 2.43 7.64
CA ASP A 85 -10.41 3.71 8.28
C ASP A 85 -11.42 3.93 9.40
N TYR A 86 -10.93 4.15 10.61
CA TYR A 86 -11.75 4.35 11.81
C TYR A 86 -12.02 5.84 12.11
N GLY A 87 -11.66 6.70 11.18
CA GLY A 87 -12.06 8.10 11.15
C GLY A 87 -10.93 9.11 11.38
N GLY A 88 -10.97 10.17 10.58
CA GLY A 88 -10.14 11.35 10.75
C GLY A 88 -8.63 11.20 10.48
N VAL A 89 -7.87 12.18 10.94
CA VAL A 89 -6.43 12.25 10.76
C VAL A 89 -5.70 11.21 11.61
N GLY A 90 -6.14 11.00 12.84
CA GLY A 90 -5.53 10.09 13.82
C GLY A 90 -6.05 8.65 13.77
N GLY A 91 -7.05 8.33 12.91
CA GLY A 91 -7.64 7.01 12.82
C GLY A 91 -6.67 5.92 12.39
N LEU A 92 -6.86 4.72 12.93
CA LEU A 92 -6.15 3.51 12.47
C LEU A 92 -6.51 3.23 11.00
N LYS A 93 -5.50 3.00 10.15
CA LYS A 93 -5.68 2.73 8.72
C LYS A 93 -5.00 1.44 8.33
N THR A 94 -5.80 0.38 8.13
CA THR A 94 -5.30 -0.93 7.71
C THR A 94 -5.76 -1.28 6.29
N VAL A 95 -4.99 -2.14 5.63
CA VAL A 95 -5.17 -2.48 4.22
C VAL A 95 -5.52 -3.94 4.06
N ASN A 96 -6.55 -4.19 3.29
CA ASN A 96 -6.92 -5.52 2.82
C ASN A 96 -6.85 -5.55 1.29
N ILE A 97 -6.23 -6.58 0.71
CA ILE A 97 -6.13 -6.75 -0.73
C ILE A 97 -6.84 -8.02 -1.15
N ARG A 98 -7.70 -7.90 -2.18
CA ARG A 98 -8.46 -9.01 -2.76
C ARG A 98 -9.16 -9.87 -1.69
N SER A 99 -9.69 -9.24 -0.63
CA SER A 99 -10.41 -9.89 0.47
C SER A 99 -9.64 -10.97 1.25
N MET A 100 -8.32 -11.03 1.08
CA MET A 100 -7.48 -12.01 1.79
C MET A 100 -7.40 -11.74 3.29
N GLY A 101 -7.63 -10.49 3.72
CA GLY A 101 -7.46 -10.03 5.09
C GLY A 101 -6.14 -9.28 5.28
N THR A 102 -6.12 -8.38 6.26
CA THR A 102 -4.97 -7.51 6.55
C THR A 102 -3.73 -8.29 6.95
N ASN A 103 -3.89 -9.44 7.59
CA ASN A 103 -2.80 -10.27 8.14
C ASN A 103 -2.10 -11.14 7.09
N HIS A 104 -2.64 -11.25 5.87
CA HIS A 104 -1.99 -11.93 4.74
C HIS A 104 -1.10 -11.00 3.92
N MET A 105 -1.04 -9.71 4.31
CA MET A 105 -0.31 -8.69 3.57
C MET A 105 1.12 -8.53 4.10
N GLY A 106 2.09 -8.53 3.18
CA GLY A 106 3.45 -8.10 3.46
C GLY A 106 3.61 -6.60 3.16
N VAL A 107 4.08 -5.82 4.12
CA VAL A 107 4.48 -4.42 3.90
C VAL A 107 6.00 -4.34 4.09
N TYR A 108 6.70 -3.91 3.06
CA TYR A 108 8.16 -3.88 3.04
C TYR A 108 8.66 -2.44 2.94
N TYR A 109 9.56 -2.07 3.84
CA TYR A 109 10.22 -0.78 3.84
C TYR A 109 11.68 -0.96 3.43
N ASN A 110 12.04 -0.50 2.22
CA ASN A 110 13.34 -0.75 1.59
C ASN A 110 13.74 -2.25 1.55
N GLY A 111 12.76 -3.13 1.28
CA GLY A 111 12.99 -4.58 1.16
C GLY A 111 13.00 -5.35 2.48
N VAL A 112 12.79 -4.69 3.63
CA VAL A 112 12.66 -5.34 4.93
C VAL A 112 11.21 -5.24 5.41
N GLN A 113 10.61 -6.36 5.80
CA GLN A 113 9.22 -6.38 6.21
C GLN A 113 9.02 -5.59 7.52
N LEU A 114 7.99 -4.75 7.52
CA LEU A 114 7.44 -4.15 8.72
C LEU A 114 6.63 -5.21 9.45
N GLY A 115 7.08 -5.61 10.62
CA GLY A 115 6.47 -6.68 11.41
C GLY A 115 5.53 -6.13 12.47
N ASN A 116 4.48 -6.88 12.78
CA ASN A 116 3.68 -6.74 13.98
C ASN A 116 3.19 -8.14 14.39
N ALA A 117 3.97 -8.84 15.21
CA ALA A 117 3.63 -10.19 15.67
C ALA A 117 2.47 -10.16 16.69
N GLN A 118 2.22 -9.02 17.35
CA GLN A 118 1.16 -8.85 18.32
C GLN A 118 -0.22 -8.97 17.67
N ASN A 119 -0.52 -8.15 16.63
CA ASN A 119 -1.84 -8.11 16.00
C ASN A 119 -1.84 -8.36 14.48
N GLY A 120 -0.67 -8.52 13.87
CA GLY A 120 -0.50 -8.84 12.46
C GLY A 120 -0.82 -7.71 11.48
N GLN A 121 -1.26 -6.56 11.95
CA GLN A 121 -1.72 -5.45 11.13
C GLN A 121 -0.72 -4.30 11.16
N ILE A 122 -0.46 -3.71 10.00
CA ILE A 122 0.37 -2.52 9.88
C ILE A 122 -0.52 -1.31 9.68
N ASP A 123 -0.41 -0.34 10.59
CA ASP A 123 -1.04 0.97 10.44
C ASP A 123 -0.26 1.81 9.45
N LEU A 124 -0.73 1.86 8.20
CA LEU A 124 -0.10 2.65 7.13
C LEU A 124 -0.28 4.16 7.29
N GLY A 125 -1.10 4.62 8.22
CA GLY A 125 -1.20 6.02 8.64
C GLY A 125 0.05 6.53 9.34
N LYS A 126 0.86 5.63 9.92
CA LYS A 126 2.13 5.97 10.59
C LYS A 126 3.28 6.29 9.64
N TYR A 127 3.19 5.97 8.34
CA TYR A 127 4.27 6.17 7.37
C TYR A 127 4.03 7.39 6.50
N SER A 128 5.00 8.30 6.53
CA SER A 128 5.00 9.54 5.74
C SER A 128 5.34 9.29 4.29
N LEU A 129 4.83 10.14 3.40
CA LEU A 129 5.20 10.15 1.99
C LEU A 129 6.41 11.05 1.68
N GLU A 130 6.90 11.85 2.64
CA GLU A 130 7.92 12.87 2.41
C GLU A 130 9.27 12.29 1.95
N ASN A 131 9.61 11.10 2.45
CA ASN A 131 10.83 10.37 2.09
C ASN A 131 10.57 9.16 1.19
N ILE A 132 9.34 8.94 0.72
CA ILE A 132 9.00 7.85 -0.20
C ILE A 132 9.19 8.29 -1.65
N GLU A 133 9.93 7.51 -2.42
CA GLU A 133 10.08 7.67 -3.86
C GLU A 133 9.06 6.83 -4.63
N GLU A 134 8.77 5.62 -4.16
CA GLU A 134 7.90 4.70 -4.86
C GLU A 134 7.10 3.81 -3.91
N ILE A 135 5.84 3.61 -4.23
CA ILE A 135 4.97 2.61 -3.61
C ILE A 135 4.56 1.63 -4.71
N GLN A 136 4.86 0.34 -4.51
CA GLN A 136 4.47 -0.74 -5.40
C GLN A 136 3.57 -1.72 -4.68
N LEU A 137 2.49 -2.14 -5.32
CA LEU A 137 1.61 -3.19 -4.84
C LEU A 137 1.63 -4.35 -5.83
N TYR A 138 1.98 -5.53 -5.34
CA TYR A 138 1.92 -6.79 -6.07
C TYR A 138 0.76 -7.64 -5.55
N ASN A 139 -0.10 -8.06 -6.45
CA ASN A 139 -1.13 -9.06 -6.19
C ASN A 139 -0.47 -10.45 -6.23
N GLY A 140 0.02 -10.93 -5.08
CA GLY A 140 0.79 -12.16 -4.97
C GLY A 140 2.24 -11.88 -4.55
N GLN A 141 3.19 -11.93 -5.48
CA GLN A 141 4.61 -11.89 -5.20
C GLN A 141 5.33 -10.97 -6.19
N LYS A 142 6.38 -10.31 -5.73
CA LYS A 142 7.30 -9.58 -6.61
C LYS A 142 7.98 -10.52 -7.60
N SER A 143 8.17 -10.06 -8.82
CA SER A 143 8.73 -10.88 -9.91
C SER A 143 10.25 -11.09 -9.84
N ASP A 144 10.96 -10.37 -8.96
CA ASP A 144 12.39 -10.60 -8.75
C ASP A 144 12.59 -11.76 -7.78
N ILE A 145 13.31 -12.81 -8.20
CA ILE A 145 13.64 -13.95 -7.33
C ILE A 145 14.75 -13.63 -6.32
N TRP A 146 15.48 -12.52 -6.49
CA TRP A 146 16.49 -12.08 -5.54
C TRP A 146 15.86 -11.24 -4.43
N GLN A 147 15.23 -11.93 -3.50
CA GLN A 147 14.49 -11.37 -2.37
C GLN A 147 14.67 -12.26 -1.14
N SER A 148 14.29 -11.75 0.03
CA SER A 148 14.32 -12.51 1.29
C SER A 148 13.34 -13.70 1.23
N ALA A 149 13.59 -14.75 2.01
CA ALA A 149 12.75 -15.94 2.04
C ALA A 149 11.31 -15.57 2.44
N ARG A 150 11.15 -14.71 3.43
CA ARG A 150 9.84 -14.25 3.93
C ARG A 150 8.99 -13.54 2.86
N GLU A 151 9.60 -12.83 1.90
CA GLU A 151 8.87 -12.17 0.81
C GLU A 151 8.09 -13.15 -0.05
N PHE A 152 8.51 -14.42 -0.14
CA PHE A 152 7.77 -15.48 -0.85
C PHE A 152 6.49 -15.90 -0.13
N GLY A 153 6.32 -15.57 1.17
CA GLY A 153 5.21 -16.04 2.02
C GLY A 153 3.91 -15.22 1.92
N ALA A 154 3.98 -13.94 1.58
CA ALA A 154 2.83 -13.04 1.60
C ALA A 154 1.83 -13.31 0.46
N ALA A 155 0.53 -13.19 0.72
CA ALA A 155 -0.52 -13.31 -0.31
C ALA A 155 -0.62 -12.09 -1.23
N GLY A 156 -0.24 -10.92 -0.73
CA GLY A 156 -0.04 -9.69 -1.47
C GLY A 156 1.03 -8.86 -0.79
N SER A 157 1.70 -7.98 -1.53
CA SER A 157 2.87 -7.27 -1.03
C SER A 157 2.86 -5.80 -1.42
N ILE A 158 3.13 -4.94 -0.43
CA ILE A 158 3.32 -3.50 -0.63
C ILE A 158 4.79 -3.18 -0.35
N TYR A 159 5.46 -2.57 -1.31
CA TYR A 159 6.85 -2.12 -1.18
C TYR A 159 6.89 -0.61 -1.10
N LEU A 160 7.49 -0.10 -0.03
CA LEU A 160 7.76 1.30 0.21
C LEU A 160 9.25 1.53 0.00
N THR A 161 9.61 2.23 -1.07
CA THR A 161 10.99 2.55 -1.39
C THR A 161 11.26 4.00 -1.08
N THR A 162 12.25 4.27 -0.23
CA THR A 162 12.66 5.63 0.09
C THR A 162 13.50 6.25 -1.01
N ARG A 163 13.54 7.58 -1.04
CA ARG A 163 14.32 8.35 -2.01
C ARG A 163 15.81 8.01 -1.93
N ARG A 164 16.45 8.00 -3.10
CA ARG A 164 17.90 8.05 -3.20
C ARG A 164 18.30 9.52 -3.43
N PRO A 165 19.09 10.13 -2.54
CA PRO A 165 19.55 11.49 -2.73
C PRO A 165 20.31 11.65 -4.05
N ARG A 166 19.97 12.69 -4.81
CA ARG A 166 20.69 13.09 -6.03
C ARG A 166 21.12 14.52 -5.85
N PHE A 167 22.36 14.82 -6.16
CA PHE A 167 22.93 16.15 -6.00
C PHE A 167 23.29 16.71 -7.38
N GLU A 168 22.88 17.94 -7.65
CA GLU A 168 23.33 18.68 -8.82
C GLU A 168 24.84 18.95 -8.74
N PRO A 169 25.54 19.09 -9.87
CA PRO A 169 26.96 19.43 -9.86
C PRO A 169 27.24 20.67 -9.01
N GLY A 170 28.17 20.54 -8.06
CA GLY A 170 28.54 21.61 -7.14
C GLY A 170 27.66 21.81 -5.93
N LYS A 171 26.57 21.03 -5.77
CA LYS A 171 25.76 21.02 -4.55
C LYS A 171 26.20 19.87 -3.62
N SER A 172 26.30 20.17 -2.33
CA SER A 172 26.61 19.20 -1.27
C SER A 172 25.42 18.88 -0.36
N PHE A 173 24.30 19.57 -0.52
CA PHE A 173 23.08 19.32 0.25
C PHE A 173 21.81 19.69 -0.54
N ASN A 174 20.69 19.05 -0.21
CA ASN A 174 19.34 19.42 -0.62
C ASN A 174 18.49 19.59 0.65
N ILE A 175 17.63 20.59 0.66
CA ILE A 175 16.72 20.87 1.77
C ILE A 175 15.30 20.99 1.22
N LYS A 176 14.33 20.36 1.90
CA LYS A 176 12.90 20.60 1.68
C LYS A 176 12.24 20.91 3.01
N GLY A 177 11.65 22.09 3.11
CA GLY A 177 10.73 22.44 4.18
C GLY A 177 9.31 22.44 3.68
N GLN A 178 8.36 21.91 4.46
CA GLN A 178 6.95 21.90 4.10
C GLN A 178 6.09 22.18 5.33
N MET A 179 5.04 22.96 5.12
CA MET A 179 3.99 23.22 6.09
C MET A 179 2.64 22.84 5.48
N ARG A 180 1.89 22.01 6.16
CA ARG A 180 0.54 21.59 5.78
C ARG A 180 -0.42 21.95 6.91
N GLY A 181 -1.52 22.61 6.57
CA GLY A 181 -2.57 22.99 7.51
C GLY A 181 -3.95 22.84 6.89
N GLY A 182 -4.99 22.79 7.71
CA GLY A 182 -6.34 22.65 7.17
C GLY A 182 -7.40 22.38 8.22
N SER A 183 -8.51 21.82 7.76
CA SER A 183 -9.62 21.42 8.61
C SER A 183 -9.18 20.51 9.75
N PHE A 184 -9.94 20.49 10.83
CA PHE A 184 -9.69 19.68 12.03
C PHE A 184 -8.47 20.16 12.83
N ASP A 185 -8.15 21.48 12.72
CA ASP A 185 -6.98 22.12 13.32
C ASP A 185 -5.67 21.38 12.95
N LEU A 186 -5.62 20.88 11.71
CA LEU A 186 -4.43 20.17 11.21
C LEU A 186 -3.25 21.11 11.08
N ILE A 187 -2.15 20.75 11.73
CA ILE A 187 -0.82 21.36 11.60
C ILE A 187 0.18 20.24 11.38
N ASN A 188 0.87 20.27 10.23
CA ASN A 188 1.79 19.22 9.85
C ASN A 188 3.04 19.78 9.15
N PRO A 189 4.01 20.33 9.94
CA PRO A 189 5.32 20.71 9.42
C PRO A 189 6.16 19.47 9.14
N SER A 190 6.97 19.51 8.07
CA SER A 190 7.98 18.51 7.77
C SER A 190 9.25 19.15 7.23
N PHE A 191 10.36 18.46 7.48
CA PHE A 191 11.70 18.88 7.06
C PHE A 191 12.49 17.67 6.57
N LEU A 192 13.05 17.79 5.37
CA LEU A 192 13.91 16.79 4.76
C LEU A 192 15.26 17.45 4.41
N LEU A 193 16.34 16.78 4.80
CA LEU A 193 17.72 17.19 4.50
C LEU A 193 18.49 16.01 3.93
N ASP A 194 19.08 16.20 2.75
CA ASP A 194 20.07 15.30 2.18
C ASP A 194 21.45 16.01 2.23
N VAL A 195 22.47 15.31 2.69
CA VAL A 195 23.84 15.79 2.74
C VAL A 195 24.75 14.84 1.97
N LYS A 196 25.53 15.35 1.03
CA LYS A 196 26.59 14.62 0.33
C LYS A 196 27.82 14.59 1.22
N LEU A 197 28.17 13.43 1.74
CA LEU A 197 29.36 13.25 2.57
C LEU A 197 30.59 12.96 1.71
N SER A 198 30.40 12.25 0.60
CA SER A 198 31.42 12.02 -0.45
C SER A 198 30.73 11.75 -1.79
N GLU A 199 31.47 11.45 -2.84
CA GLU A 199 30.90 11.08 -4.15
C GLU A 199 30.06 9.80 -4.08
N THR A 200 30.29 8.94 -3.10
CA THR A 200 29.62 7.66 -2.93
C THR A 200 28.75 7.59 -1.68
N MET A 201 28.90 8.54 -0.74
CA MET A 201 28.18 8.53 0.54
C MET A 201 27.25 9.72 0.69
N SER A 202 26.05 9.46 1.22
CA SER A 202 25.08 10.49 1.56
C SER A 202 24.31 10.17 2.84
N LEU A 203 23.93 11.25 3.57
CA LEU A 203 23.06 11.18 4.73
C LEU A 203 21.72 11.82 4.37
N THR A 204 20.62 11.14 4.64
CA THR A 204 19.25 11.69 4.55
C THR A 204 18.66 11.75 5.94
N THR A 205 18.07 12.87 6.30
CA THR A 205 17.27 13.01 7.53
C THR A 205 15.90 13.58 7.19
N ASN A 206 14.86 13.05 7.80
CA ASN A 206 13.48 13.51 7.67
C ASN A 206 12.84 13.62 9.04
N ALA A 207 12.17 14.73 9.31
CA ALA A 207 11.41 14.94 10.53
C ALA A 207 10.04 15.50 10.16
N GLU A 208 8.99 15.00 10.81
CA GLU A 208 7.61 15.41 10.58
C GLU A 208 6.84 15.43 11.89
N LEU A 209 6.05 16.49 12.11
CA LEU A 209 5.09 16.60 13.20
C LEU A 209 3.67 16.55 12.61
N VAL A 210 2.77 15.91 13.32
CA VAL A 210 1.33 15.92 13.00
C VAL A 210 0.58 16.26 14.26
N SER A 211 -0.20 17.34 14.23
CA SER A 211 -1.12 17.72 15.28
C SER A 211 -2.49 18.02 14.69
N SER A 212 -3.54 17.47 15.26
CA SER A 212 -4.91 17.72 14.82
C SER A 212 -5.88 17.49 15.99
N SER A 213 -6.93 18.30 16.10
CA SER A 213 -8.02 18.06 17.05
C SER A 213 -8.93 16.92 16.64
N GLY A 214 -8.90 16.55 15.36
CA GLY A 214 -9.75 15.50 14.78
C GLY A 214 -11.26 15.77 14.93
N LYS A 215 -11.66 17.01 15.24
CA LYS A 215 -13.08 17.39 15.41
C LYS A 215 -13.70 17.73 14.08
N TYR A 216 -14.82 17.08 13.72
CA TYR A 216 -15.57 17.37 12.50
C TYR A 216 -17.07 17.12 12.67
N PRO A 217 -17.91 17.92 11.98
CA PRO A 217 -19.34 17.70 11.95
C PRO A 217 -19.68 16.46 11.13
N PHE A 218 -20.66 15.67 11.59
CA PHE A 218 -21.24 14.56 10.85
C PHE A 218 -22.72 14.48 11.17
N ARG A 219 -23.49 13.84 10.25
CA ARG A 219 -24.90 13.53 10.45
C ARG A 219 -25.01 12.11 10.98
N TYR A 220 -25.73 11.96 12.08
CA TYR A 220 -26.05 10.67 12.65
C TYR A 220 -27.52 10.36 12.37
N ARG A 221 -27.76 9.45 11.45
CA ARG A 221 -29.10 9.00 11.06
C ARG A 221 -29.20 7.49 11.27
N ARG A 222 -30.23 7.07 11.97
CA ARG A 222 -30.54 5.66 12.19
C ARG A 222 -32.02 5.41 11.97
N VAL A 223 -32.30 4.25 11.43
CA VAL A 223 -33.65 3.72 11.28
C VAL A 223 -33.82 2.52 12.20
N THR A 224 -35.03 2.30 12.66
CA THR A 224 -35.40 1.09 13.40
C THR A 224 -35.39 -0.14 12.48
N PRO A 225 -35.43 -1.37 13.00
CA PRO A 225 -35.61 -2.56 12.17
C PRO A 225 -36.88 -2.55 11.30
N SER A 226 -37.90 -1.80 11.72
CA SER A 226 -39.14 -1.56 10.95
C SER A 226 -39.00 -0.53 9.83
N GLY A 227 -37.83 0.14 9.70
CA GLY A 227 -37.58 1.18 8.68
C GLY A 227 -37.97 2.59 9.10
N GLU A 228 -38.47 2.80 10.31
CA GLU A 228 -38.84 4.13 10.84
C GLU A 228 -37.57 4.89 11.27
N LEU A 229 -37.64 6.23 11.18
CA LEU A 229 -36.56 7.11 11.60
C LEU A 229 -36.43 7.09 13.13
N ALA A 230 -35.30 6.52 13.64
CA ALA A 230 -34.99 6.53 15.07
C ALA A 230 -34.24 7.80 15.49
N TYR A 231 -33.25 8.21 14.72
CA TYR A 231 -32.44 9.41 14.98
C TYR A 231 -32.06 10.09 13.66
N ASP A 232 -32.12 11.41 13.64
CA ASP A 232 -31.54 12.25 12.58
C ASP A 232 -31.02 13.53 13.22
N THR A 233 -29.73 13.57 13.49
CA THR A 233 -29.08 14.68 14.18
C THR A 233 -27.73 14.99 13.58
N THR A 234 -27.24 16.21 13.77
CA THR A 234 -25.89 16.62 13.43
C THR A 234 -25.11 16.82 14.71
N ALA A 235 -23.91 16.27 14.77
CA ALA A 235 -23.05 16.34 15.92
C ALA A 235 -21.58 16.51 15.50
N ILE A 236 -20.73 16.80 16.47
CA ILE A 236 -19.30 16.95 16.26
C ILE A 236 -18.59 15.70 16.77
N ARG A 237 -17.83 15.02 15.92
CA ARG A 237 -16.97 13.90 16.29
C ARG A 237 -15.95 14.38 17.33
N GLN A 238 -15.83 13.65 18.42
CA GLN A 238 -14.88 13.90 19.51
C GLN A 238 -13.88 12.79 19.62
N ASN A 239 -12.78 13.01 20.37
CA ASN A 239 -11.75 12.02 20.65
C ASN A 239 -11.07 11.47 19.40
N GLY A 240 -10.91 12.30 18.36
CA GLY A 240 -10.19 11.97 17.13
C GLY A 240 -8.86 12.70 17.02
N ASP A 241 -8.41 13.31 18.11
CA ASP A 241 -7.17 14.09 18.18
C ASP A 241 -5.93 13.21 18.03
N ILE A 242 -4.88 13.81 17.50
CA ILE A 242 -3.56 13.19 17.38
C ILE A 242 -2.46 14.23 17.58
N ASN A 243 -1.42 13.84 18.33
CA ASN A 243 -0.12 14.49 18.34
C ASN A 243 0.94 13.43 18.07
N ALA A 244 1.69 13.60 17.00
CA ALA A 244 2.68 12.62 16.57
C ALA A 244 3.95 13.29 16.07
N ILE A 245 5.09 12.64 16.30
CA ILE A 245 6.38 12.96 15.73
C ILE A 245 6.92 11.75 14.99
N ARG A 246 7.52 11.99 13.84
CA ARG A 246 8.21 11.01 13.00
C ARG A 246 9.61 11.53 12.70
N VAL A 247 10.61 10.68 12.89
CA VAL A 247 12.00 11.01 12.56
C VAL A 247 12.63 9.82 11.84
N GLU A 248 13.28 10.10 10.74
CA GLU A 248 14.02 9.13 9.95
C GLU A 248 15.44 9.63 9.69
N ALA A 249 16.40 8.71 9.68
CA ALA A 249 17.75 8.98 9.21
C ALA A 249 18.25 7.79 8.39
N ALA A 250 18.92 8.06 7.29
CA ALA A 250 19.51 7.02 6.45
C ALA A 250 20.90 7.42 5.98
N LEU A 251 21.87 6.55 6.25
CA LEU A 251 23.22 6.65 5.71
C LEU A 251 23.35 5.66 4.54
N ASN A 252 23.67 6.19 3.36
CA ASN A 252 23.76 5.41 2.13
C ASN A 252 25.20 5.48 1.60
N HIS A 253 25.75 4.35 1.18
CA HIS A 253 27.03 4.25 0.52
C HIS A 253 26.94 3.36 -0.72
N TYR A 254 27.07 3.97 -1.90
CA TYR A 254 27.04 3.30 -3.20
C TYR A 254 28.46 3.29 -3.78
N TYR A 255 29.18 2.18 -3.60
CA TYR A 255 30.58 2.06 -3.99
C TYR A 255 30.77 1.42 -5.36
N SER A 256 29.71 0.83 -5.94
CA SER A 256 29.68 0.32 -7.30
C SER A 256 28.29 0.45 -7.92
N ASN A 257 28.12 0.06 -9.18
CA ASN A 257 26.82 0.04 -9.84
C ASN A 257 25.84 -0.99 -9.23
N THR A 258 26.37 -2.04 -8.61
CA THR A 258 25.60 -3.14 -8.02
C THR A 258 25.76 -3.19 -6.50
N GLY A 259 26.86 -2.66 -5.97
CA GLY A 259 27.25 -2.73 -4.57
C GLY A 259 26.87 -1.48 -3.78
N PHE A 260 26.16 -1.69 -2.69
CA PHE A 260 25.85 -0.64 -1.71
C PHE A 260 25.59 -1.20 -0.33
N TRP A 261 25.74 -0.35 0.67
CA TRP A 261 25.14 -0.58 1.97
C TRP A 261 24.32 0.64 2.41
N LYS A 262 23.30 0.38 3.20
CA LYS A 262 22.39 1.38 3.74
C LYS A 262 22.11 1.05 5.20
N LEU A 263 22.28 2.04 6.08
CA LEU A 263 21.82 1.98 7.47
C LEU A 263 20.68 2.98 7.63
N GLN A 264 19.56 2.54 8.21
CA GLN A 264 18.38 3.35 8.37
C GLN A 264 17.83 3.27 9.79
N LEU A 265 17.45 4.42 10.32
CA LEU A 265 16.79 4.60 11.60
C LEU A 265 15.39 5.16 11.35
N TYR A 266 14.41 4.67 12.06
CA TYR A 266 13.05 5.17 12.08
C TYR A 266 12.56 5.28 13.51
N HIS A 267 11.92 6.39 13.84
CA HIS A 267 11.25 6.60 15.12
C HIS A 267 9.91 7.28 14.90
N TYR A 268 8.87 6.74 15.49
CA TYR A 268 7.53 7.31 15.55
C TYR A 268 7.04 7.29 16.98
N ASN A 269 6.52 8.43 17.46
CA ASN A 269 5.88 8.53 18.75
C ASN A 269 4.57 9.29 18.58
N SER A 270 3.48 8.79 19.17
CA SER A 270 2.18 9.46 19.12
C SER A 270 1.36 9.25 20.37
N GLU A 271 0.54 10.25 20.65
CA GLU A 271 -0.62 10.18 21.50
C GLU A 271 -1.85 10.52 20.67
N ARG A 272 -2.88 9.68 20.76
CA ARG A 272 -4.13 9.91 20.03
C ARG A 272 -5.36 9.43 20.79
N GLY A 273 -6.47 10.12 20.56
CA GLY A 273 -7.79 9.61 20.91
C GLY A 273 -8.18 8.47 19.97
N VAL A 274 -8.95 7.53 20.48
CA VAL A 274 -9.58 6.48 19.69
C VAL A 274 -11.09 6.73 19.72
N PRO A 275 -11.64 7.38 18.68
CA PRO A 275 -13.06 7.66 18.67
C PRO A 275 -13.84 6.36 18.51
N GLY A 276 -14.54 5.96 19.54
CA GLY A 276 -15.34 4.71 19.56
C GLY A 276 -16.51 4.74 18.57
N ALA A 277 -17.12 3.59 18.33
CA ALA A 277 -18.33 3.50 17.53
C ALA A 277 -19.49 4.27 18.22
N ILE A 278 -20.33 4.94 17.43
CA ILE A 278 -21.52 5.62 17.94
C ILE A 278 -22.69 4.65 17.87
N VAL A 279 -23.10 4.10 19.03
CA VAL A 279 -24.18 3.14 19.14
C VAL A 279 -25.24 3.68 20.09
N ASN A 280 -26.51 3.66 19.68
CA ASN A 280 -27.65 4.16 20.47
C ASN A 280 -27.48 5.59 21.02
N ASN A 281 -26.89 6.48 20.21
CA ASN A 281 -26.58 7.86 20.59
C ASN A 281 -25.62 7.95 21.80
N VAL A 282 -24.86 6.91 22.06
CA VAL A 282 -23.83 6.88 23.10
C VAL A 282 -22.49 7.27 22.50
N TRP A 283 -21.88 8.27 23.05
CA TRP A 283 -20.58 8.84 22.66
C TRP A 283 -19.50 8.36 23.62
N ARG A 284 -18.44 7.76 23.08
CA ARG A 284 -17.32 7.26 23.86
C ARG A 284 -16.12 8.17 23.65
N ASN A 285 -15.59 8.71 24.72
CA ASN A 285 -14.48 9.66 24.69
C ASN A 285 -13.31 9.23 25.60
N GLY A 286 -13.43 8.08 26.27
CA GLY A 286 -12.47 7.62 27.26
C GLY A 286 -11.32 6.77 26.71
N GLU A 287 -11.31 6.50 25.41
CA GLU A 287 -10.30 5.64 24.80
C GLU A 287 -9.11 6.46 24.30
N ARG A 288 -7.89 6.11 24.76
CA ARG A 288 -6.63 6.76 24.40
C ARG A 288 -5.59 5.73 24.00
N LEU A 289 -4.74 6.07 23.03
CA LEU A 289 -3.68 5.22 22.52
C LEU A 289 -2.36 5.99 22.42
N TRP A 290 -1.30 5.44 23.01
CA TRP A 290 0.07 5.88 22.85
C TRP A 290 0.85 4.82 22.10
N ASP A 291 1.53 5.24 21.04
CA ASP A 291 2.40 4.38 20.24
C ASP A 291 3.82 4.94 20.25
N ARG A 292 4.82 4.07 20.45
CA ARG A 292 6.22 4.37 20.19
C ARG A 292 6.83 3.23 19.39
N ASN A 293 7.11 3.51 18.13
CA ASN A 293 7.66 2.51 17.20
C ASN A 293 9.06 2.97 16.79
N SER A 294 10.06 2.14 16.98
CA SER A 294 11.43 2.44 16.62
C SER A 294 12.07 1.22 15.95
N PHE A 295 12.78 1.44 14.87
CA PHE A 295 13.60 0.39 14.31
C PHE A 295 14.91 0.93 13.73
N VAL A 296 15.91 0.07 13.73
CA VAL A 296 17.13 0.21 12.95
C VAL A 296 17.20 -0.95 11.97
N GLN A 297 17.52 -0.66 10.72
CA GLN A 297 17.74 -1.68 9.71
C GLN A 297 18.99 -1.38 8.89
N ALA A 298 19.68 -2.43 8.51
CA ALA A 298 20.86 -2.39 7.65
C ALA A 298 20.62 -3.28 6.43
N THR A 299 21.03 -2.81 5.28
CA THR A 299 21.04 -3.57 4.03
C THR A 299 22.42 -3.50 3.44
N TRP A 300 22.98 -4.63 3.11
CA TRP A 300 24.18 -4.75 2.29
C TRP A 300 23.86 -5.61 1.06
N GLN A 301 24.33 -5.16 -0.10
CA GLN A 301 24.13 -5.88 -1.34
C GLN A 301 25.34 -5.70 -2.23
N ASP A 302 25.76 -6.78 -2.90
CA ASP A 302 26.80 -6.73 -3.92
C ASP A 302 26.67 -7.87 -4.93
N GLU A 303 27.34 -7.72 -6.07
CA GLU A 303 27.61 -8.76 -7.03
C GLU A 303 29.08 -9.21 -6.86
N LEU A 304 29.28 -10.28 -6.07
CA LEU A 304 30.62 -10.77 -5.69
C LEU A 304 31.43 -11.30 -6.89
N TYR A 305 30.71 -11.92 -7.84
CA TYR A 305 31.24 -12.34 -9.14
C TYR A 305 30.21 -11.98 -10.21
N LYS A 306 30.63 -11.88 -11.47
CA LYS A 306 29.77 -11.49 -12.61
C LYS A 306 28.41 -12.19 -12.69
N ARG A 307 28.20 -13.26 -11.94
CA ARG A 307 26.98 -14.08 -11.96
C ARG A 307 26.41 -14.40 -10.57
N TRP A 308 27.07 -13.98 -9.49
CA TRP A 308 26.64 -14.26 -8.11
C TRP A 308 26.37 -12.98 -7.35
N SER A 309 25.13 -12.72 -7.02
CA SER A 309 24.68 -11.56 -6.26
C SER A 309 24.23 -11.98 -4.86
N VAL A 310 24.63 -11.24 -3.84
CA VAL A 310 24.29 -11.47 -2.44
C VAL A 310 23.60 -10.23 -1.87
N ARG A 311 22.56 -10.43 -1.06
CA ARG A 311 21.92 -9.39 -0.26
C ARG A 311 21.75 -9.88 1.15
N VAL A 312 22.14 -9.05 2.12
CA VAL A 312 21.96 -9.28 3.54
C VAL A 312 21.16 -8.11 4.11
N ASN A 313 20.08 -8.43 4.85
CA ASN A 313 19.38 -7.41 5.63
C ASN A 313 19.35 -7.84 7.09
N ALA A 314 19.49 -6.86 7.98
CA ALA A 314 19.32 -7.00 9.42
C ALA A 314 18.37 -5.91 9.93
N LYS A 315 17.53 -6.24 10.90
CA LYS A 315 16.63 -5.28 11.54
C LYS A 315 16.47 -5.60 13.02
N TYR A 316 16.45 -4.56 13.83
CA TYR A 316 15.96 -4.61 15.19
C TYR A 316 14.85 -3.58 15.34
N ALA A 317 13.72 -3.98 15.90
CA ALA A 317 12.57 -3.10 16.17
C ALA A 317 12.11 -3.24 17.61
N SER A 318 11.62 -2.13 18.17
CA SER A 318 11.00 -2.04 19.50
C SER A 318 9.75 -1.18 19.38
N ASP A 319 8.60 -1.80 19.64
CA ASP A 319 7.29 -1.19 19.49
C ASP A 319 6.58 -1.24 20.84
N TYR A 320 6.34 -0.07 21.42
CA TYR A 320 5.57 0.08 22.65
C TYR A 320 4.20 0.64 22.32
N THR A 321 3.17 0.04 22.90
CA THR A 321 1.78 0.49 22.80
C THR A 321 1.16 0.52 24.20
N ARG A 322 0.52 1.63 24.55
CA ARG A 322 -0.32 1.77 25.73
C ARG A 322 -1.73 2.14 25.29
N TYR A 323 -2.70 1.36 25.70
CA TYR A 323 -4.11 1.60 25.46
C TYR A 323 -4.84 1.76 26.78
N ILE A 324 -5.65 2.82 26.90
CA ILE A 324 -6.48 3.09 28.06
C ILE A 324 -7.92 3.26 27.58
N ASN A 325 -8.85 2.66 28.31
CA ASN A 325 -10.27 2.95 28.19
C ASN A 325 -10.83 3.30 29.58
N ASN A 326 -11.17 4.58 29.77
CA ASN A 326 -11.73 5.14 31.01
C ASN A 326 -13.23 5.48 30.84
N ASP A 327 -13.91 4.92 29.85
CA ASP A 327 -15.35 5.16 29.67
C ASP A 327 -16.13 4.47 30.80
N ASP A 328 -16.83 5.24 31.62
CA ASP A 328 -17.61 4.76 32.79
C ASP A 328 -18.71 3.76 32.44
N LYS A 329 -19.09 3.65 31.16
CA LYS A 329 -20.10 2.71 30.67
C LYS A 329 -19.55 1.36 30.28
N LEU A 330 -18.23 1.18 30.33
CA LEU A 330 -17.49 -0.02 30.01
C LEU A 330 -16.54 -0.40 31.14
N ILE A 331 -15.95 -1.60 31.02
CA ILE A 331 -14.88 -2.03 31.90
C ILE A 331 -13.65 -1.12 31.67
N HIS A 332 -13.12 -0.51 32.75
CA HIS A 332 -11.85 0.19 32.69
C HIS A 332 -10.73 -0.76 32.28
N VAL A 333 -10.01 -0.41 31.25
CA VAL A 333 -8.90 -1.20 30.72
C VAL A 333 -7.68 -0.34 30.57
N GLU A 334 -6.56 -0.80 31.11
CA GLU A 334 -5.24 -0.26 30.81
C GLU A 334 -4.33 -1.41 30.40
N ASN A 335 -3.96 -1.44 29.12
CA ASN A 335 -3.05 -2.43 28.57
C ASN A 335 -1.78 -1.77 28.08
N GLN A 336 -0.65 -2.38 28.39
CA GLN A 336 0.66 -1.98 27.92
C GLN A 336 1.34 -3.17 27.29
N TYR A 337 1.96 -2.94 26.12
CA TYR A 337 2.64 -3.97 25.35
C TYR A 337 3.99 -3.43 24.89
N LEU A 338 5.02 -4.26 25.04
CA LEU A 338 6.30 -4.04 24.43
C LEU A 338 6.60 -5.21 23.51
N GLN A 339 6.58 -4.95 22.21
CA GLN A 339 6.99 -5.90 21.20
C GLN A 339 8.43 -5.61 20.77
N GLN A 340 9.26 -6.64 20.70
CA GLN A 340 10.62 -6.58 20.17
C GLN A 340 10.75 -7.54 19.01
N GLU A 341 11.49 -7.14 17.98
CA GLU A 341 11.76 -7.96 16.80
C GLU A 341 13.25 -7.88 16.45
N ALA A 342 13.89 -9.02 16.28
CA ALA A 342 15.19 -9.14 15.64
C ALA A 342 15.04 -9.98 14.36
N TYR A 343 15.54 -9.47 13.23
CA TYR A 343 15.41 -10.11 11.94
C TYR A 343 16.73 -10.07 11.18
N LEU A 344 17.07 -11.20 10.57
CA LEU A 344 18.25 -11.35 9.72
C LEU A 344 17.86 -12.16 8.47
N THR A 345 18.32 -11.73 7.30
CA THR A 345 18.13 -12.47 6.05
C THR A 345 19.40 -12.45 5.21
N MET A 346 19.65 -13.55 4.52
CA MET A 346 20.67 -13.67 3.48
C MET A 346 20.05 -14.26 2.22
N ALA A 347 20.02 -13.48 1.13
CA ALA A 347 19.48 -13.88 -0.15
C ALA A 347 20.61 -13.94 -1.20
N ASN A 348 20.71 -15.07 -1.88
CA ASN A 348 21.70 -15.33 -2.91
C ASN A 348 20.99 -15.53 -4.25
N LYS A 349 21.53 -14.97 -5.33
CA LYS A 349 21.10 -15.22 -6.70
C LYS A 349 22.29 -15.57 -7.57
N VAL A 350 22.18 -16.65 -8.31
CA VAL A 350 23.19 -17.11 -9.25
C VAL A 350 22.58 -17.14 -10.65
N ARG A 351 23.22 -16.47 -11.61
CA ARG A 351 22.89 -16.55 -13.02
C ARG A 351 23.64 -17.73 -13.64
N ILE A 352 22.92 -18.81 -13.90
CA ILE A 352 23.49 -20.03 -14.52
C ILE A 352 23.77 -19.75 -16.00
N PHE A 353 22.75 -19.24 -16.71
CA PHE A 353 22.81 -18.78 -18.09
C PHE A 353 22.12 -17.41 -18.19
N ASP A 354 22.27 -16.68 -19.28
CA ASP A 354 21.62 -15.38 -19.47
C ASP A 354 20.09 -15.45 -19.44
N TRP A 355 19.54 -16.63 -19.66
CA TRP A 355 18.13 -16.95 -19.62
C TRP A 355 17.67 -17.71 -18.37
N TRP A 356 18.59 -18.11 -17.45
CA TRP A 356 18.26 -18.92 -16.28
C TRP A 356 18.96 -18.40 -15.02
N ASP A 357 18.15 -17.92 -14.09
CA ASP A 357 18.57 -17.49 -12.76
C ASP A 357 18.05 -18.46 -11.67
N ILE A 358 18.83 -18.74 -10.66
CA ILE A 358 18.45 -19.48 -9.45
C ILE A 358 18.70 -18.59 -8.25
N SER A 359 17.85 -18.66 -7.23
CA SER A 359 18.05 -18.00 -5.94
C SER A 359 17.78 -18.94 -4.77
N ALA A 360 18.47 -18.67 -3.66
CA ALA A 360 18.21 -19.28 -2.38
C ALA A 360 18.31 -18.22 -1.28
N ALA A 361 17.37 -18.21 -0.35
CA ALA A 361 17.41 -17.29 0.78
C ALA A 361 17.05 -18.00 2.08
N TYR A 362 17.69 -17.54 3.16
CA TYR A 362 17.39 -17.96 4.52
C TYR A 362 17.14 -16.74 5.38
N ASP A 363 16.03 -16.77 6.13
CA ASP A 363 15.64 -15.73 7.06
C ASP A 363 15.43 -16.30 8.45
N MET A 364 15.81 -15.53 9.44
CA MET A 364 15.57 -15.81 10.86
C MET A 364 14.91 -14.59 11.51
N GLN A 365 13.89 -14.83 12.28
CA GLN A 365 13.21 -13.78 13.05
C GLN A 365 12.92 -14.26 14.47
N TYR A 366 13.23 -13.40 15.43
CA TYR A 366 12.80 -13.53 16.81
C TYR A 366 11.81 -12.41 17.14
N ASN A 367 10.66 -12.77 17.70
CA ASN A 367 9.67 -11.83 18.23
C ASN A 367 9.46 -12.11 19.72
N ALA A 368 9.43 -11.05 20.52
CA ALA A 368 9.05 -11.11 21.93
C ALA A 368 7.90 -10.11 22.19
N LEU A 369 6.92 -10.53 22.94
CA LEU A 369 5.87 -9.68 23.48
C LEU A 369 5.91 -9.75 25.00
N SER A 370 6.02 -8.60 25.67
CA SER A 370 6.14 -8.50 27.11
C SER A 370 5.20 -7.44 27.70
N MET A 371 5.18 -7.29 29.02
CA MET A 371 4.38 -6.44 29.90
C MET A 371 3.03 -7.08 30.26
N TYR A 372 2.06 -7.07 29.37
CA TYR A 372 0.76 -7.68 29.63
C TYR A 372 0.77 -9.20 29.42
N LEU A 373 1.58 -9.67 28.50
CA LEU A 373 1.74 -11.05 28.07
C LEU A 373 3.22 -11.32 27.85
N ASP A 374 3.72 -12.47 28.29
CA ASP A 374 5.09 -12.92 28.03
C ASP A 374 5.04 -14.09 27.02
N ALA A 375 5.32 -13.76 25.76
CA ALA A 375 5.34 -14.73 24.66
C ALA A 375 6.52 -14.46 23.72
N HIS A 376 7.13 -15.54 23.25
CA HIS A 376 8.28 -15.52 22.38
C HIS A 376 8.04 -16.42 21.17
N ARG A 377 8.53 -15.97 20.00
CA ARG A 377 8.41 -16.70 18.75
C ARG A 377 9.71 -16.68 17.99
N PHE A 378 10.20 -17.84 17.62
CA PHE A 378 11.25 -18.03 16.63
C PHE A 378 10.64 -18.50 15.32
N THR A 379 10.93 -17.78 14.23
CA THR A 379 10.49 -18.19 12.90
C THR A 379 11.69 -18.26 11.96
N HIS A 380 11.79 -19.38 11.24
CA HIS A 380 12.78 -19.62 10.21
C HIS A 380 12.08 -19.79 8.87
N TRP A 381 12.61 -19.16 7.83
CA TRP A 381 12.17 -19.35 6.46
C TRP A 381 13.35 -19.77 5.61
N LEU A 382 13.11 -20.77 4.77
CA LEU A 382 14.06 -21.22 3.76
C LEU A 382 13.37 -21.21 2.41
N SER A 383 13.89 -20.48 1.44
CA SER A 383 13.34 -20.43 0.10
C SER A 383 14.34 -20.81 -0.97
N VAL A 384 13.83 -21.44 -2.01
CA VAL A 384 14.53 -21.68 -3.26
C VAL A 384 13.63 -21.22 -4.39
N ALA A 385 14.19 -20.48 -5.36
CA ALA A 385 13.44 -20.03 -6.52
C ALA A 385 14.27 -20.10 -7.80
N THR A 386 13.59 -20.23 -8.93
CA THR A 386 14.19 -20.24 -10.27
C THR A 386 13.39 -19.33 -11.20
N ALA A 387 14.08 -18.67 -12.11
CA ALA A 387 13.48 -17.83 -13.14
C ALA A 387 14.08 -18.14 -14.52
N LEU A 388 13.22 -18.45 -15.44
CA LEU A 388 13.54 -18.72 -16.85
C LEU A 388 13.02 -17.59 -17.73
N ASN A 389 13.88 -17.01 -18.57
CA ASN A 389 13.56 -15.94 -19.52
C ASN A 389 13.88 -16.42 -20.95
N ILE A 390 12.90 -16.92 -21.65
CA ILE A 390 13.08 -17.52 -22.98
C ILE A 390 12.79 -16.47 -24.05
N LYS A 391 13.84 -15.94 -24.69
CA LYS A 391 13.79 -15.04 -25.85
C LYS A 391 12.77 -13.88 -25.71
N ASN A 392 12.55 -13.35 -24.52
CA ASN A 392 11.55 -12.31 -24.22
C ASN A 392 10.08 -12.66 -24.53
N TYR A 393 9.79 -13.90 -24.98
CA TYR A 393 8.43 -14.38 -25.22
C TYR A 393 7.79 -15.03 -24.00
N LEU A 394 8.57 -15.83 -23.29
CA LEU A 394 8.09 -16.64 -22.19
C LEU A 394 8.97 -16.44 -20.97
N ARG A 395 8.34 -16.13 -19.85
CA ARG A 395 8.98 -16.08 -18.53
C ARG A 395 8.26 -17.01 -17.61
N VAL A 396 9.03 -17.82 -16.91
CA VAL A 396 8.53 -18.76 -15.92
C VAL A 396 9.32 -18.53 -14.64
N GLN A 397 8.65 -18.42 -13.52
CA GLN A 397 9.25 -18.40 -12.21
C GLN A 397 8.59 -19.45 -11.35
N ALA A 398 9.38 -20.25 -10.67
CA ALA A 398 8.89 -21.17 -9.65
C ALA A 398 9.65 -20.92 -8.35
N SER A 399 8.95 -21.07 -7.23
CA SER A 399 9.54 -20.94 -5.89
C SER A 399 8.90 -21.91 -4.92
N ALA A 400 9.67 -22.26 -3.90
CA ALA A 400 9.25 -23.07 -2.78
C ALA A 400 9.73 -22.42 -1.49
N LEU A 401 8.86 -22.32 -0.50
CA LEU A 401 9.13 -21.74 0.80
C LEU A 401 8.80 -22.74 1.91
N GLY A 402 9.79 -23.04 2.76
CA GLY A 402 9.62 -23.71 4.04
C GLY A 402 9.51 -22.66 5.16
N THR A 403 8.46 -22.75 5.97
CA THR A 403 8.27 -21.91 7.16
C THR A 403 8.26 -22.81 8.38
N PHE A 404 9.04 -22.48 9.40
CA PHE A 404 9.18 -23.22 10.65
C PHE A 404 8.97 -22.23 11.80
N VAL A 405 7.98 -22.52 12.68
CA VAL A 405 7.61 -21.65 13.78
C VAL A 405 7.72 -22.40 15.07
N ASN A 406 8.50 -21.86 16.01
CA ASN A 406 8.59 -22.31 17.40
C ASN A 406 8.01 -21.19 18.28
N GLU A 407 7.07 -21.58 19.14
CA GLU A 407 6.34 -20.70 20.03
C GLU A 407 6.61 -21.06 21.47
N GLU A 408 6.72 -20.03 22.32
CA GLU A 408 6.82 -20.18 23.78
C GLU A 408 5.92 -19.12 24.43
N ALA A 409 5.12 -19.51 25.42
CA ALA A 409 4.32 -18.60 26.20
C ALA A 409 4.40 -18.95 27.68
N ARG A 410 4.52 -17.95 28.56
CA ARG A 410 4.51 -18.14 30.01
C ARG A 410 3.10 -18.01 30.56
N ASP A 411 2.81 -18.82 31.57
CA ASP A 411 1.56 -18.80 32.34
C ASP A 411 0.29 -19.04 31.53
N ARG A 412 0.41 -19.66 30.33
CA ARG A 412 -0.69 -20.04 29.44
C ARG A 412 -0.35 -21.29 28.63
N ASP A 413 -1.40 -21.90 28.04
CA ASP A 413 -1.20 -22.97 27.07
C ASP A 413 -0.42 -22.46 25.87
N GLU A 414 0.67 -23.13 25.52
CA GLU A 414 1.48 -22.80 24.35
C GLU A 414 0.79 -23.25 23.06
N ALA A 415 0.82 -22.42 22.03
CA ALA A 415 0.41 -22.84 20.72
C ALA A 415 1.41 -23.84 20.13
N PRO A 416 0.96 -24.86 19.39
CA PRO A 416 1.84 -25.91 18.88
C PRO A 416 2.83 -25.36 17.85
N ASN A 417 4.08 -25.86 17.93
CA ASN A 417 5.07 -25.62 16.90
C ASN A 417 4.60 -26.14 15.55
N THR A 418 4.86 -25.40 14.48
CA THR A 418 4.38 -25.77 13.15
C THR A 418 5.45 -25.64 12.09
N SER A 419 5.28 -26.43 11.02
CA SER A 419 6.06 -26.28 9.81
C SER A 419 5.16 -26.37 8.58
N LYS A 420 5.47 -25.59 7.53
CA LYS A 420 4.70 -25.59 6.29
C LYS A 420 5.58 -25.36 5.09
N PHE A 421 5.30 -26.13 4.06
CA PHE A 421 5.87 -25.94 2.73
C PHE A 421 4.83 -25.29 1.81
N THR A 422 5.20 -24.21 1.10
CA THR A 422 4.31 -23.48 0.21
C THR A 422 4.98 -23.25 -1.14
N PRO A 423 4.46 -23.88 -2.22
CA PRO A 423 4.94 -23.66 -3.58
C PRO A 423 4.26 -22.45 -4.26
N ALA A 424 4.96 -21.88 -5.26
CA ALA A 424 4.38 -20.90 -6.17
C ALA A 424 4.98 -21.04 -7.57
N VAL A 425 4.15 -20.81 -8.59
CA VAL A 425 4.56 -20.79 -10.00
C VAL A 425 3.92 -19.59 -10.69
N PHE A 426 4.71 -18.84 -11.45
CA PHE A 426 4.31 -17.66 -12.20
C PHE A 426 4.70 -17.82 -13.66
N LEU A 427 3.82 -17.38 -14.56
CA LEU A 427 4.00 -17.44 -15.99
C LEU A 427 3.68 -16.06 -16.60
N SER A 428 4.50 -15.61 -17.54
CA SER A 428 4.19 -14.47 -18.41
C SER A 428 4.54 -14.82 -19.84
N TYR A 429 3.57 -14.68 -20.73
CA TYR A 429 3.72 -14.98 -22.16
C TYR A 429 3.42 -13.73 -22.98
N ARG A 430 4.33 -13.40 -23.89
CA ARG A 430 4.19 -12.30 -24.85
C ARG A 430 4.00 -12.90 -26.25
N PRO A 431 2.75 -12.99 -26.77
CA PRO A 431 2.45 -13.70 -27.99
C PRO A 431 3.05 -13.05 -29.24
N THR A 432 3.34 -11.75 -29.20
CA THR A 432 3.91 -10.98 -30.32
C THR A 432 4.87 -9.90 -29.82
N GLN A 433 5.79 -9.50 -30.67
CA GLN A 433 6.67 -8.33 -30.42
C GLN A 433 6.14 -7.05 -31.06
N LEU A 434 5.11 -7.14 -31.92
CA LEU A 434 4.54 -5.99 -32.63
C LEU A 434 3.79 -5.03 -31.70
N VAL A 435 3.19 -5.58 -30.64
CA VAL A 435 2.49 -4.82 -29.61
C VAL A 435 2.92 -5.31 -28.23
N ASP A 436 2.90 -4.46 -27.21
CA ASP A 436 3.20 -4.89 -25.85
C ASP A 436 1.94 -5.49 -25.21
N LEU A 437 1.64 -6.73 -25.62
CA LEU A 437 0.59 -7.59 -25.10
C LEU A 437 1.21 -8.71 -24.29
N ARG A 438 0.81 -8.85 -23.03
CA ARG A 438 1.28 -9.91 -22.13
C ARG A 438 0.10 -10.62 -21.49
N ILE A 439 0.20 -11.94 -21.45
CA ILE A 439 -0.70 -12.83 -20.72
C ILE A 439 0.08 -13.34 -19.53
N ASN A 440 -0.45 -13.17 -18.34
CA ASN A 440 0.17 -13.66 -17.10
C ASN A 440 -0.76 -14.62 -16.37
N ALA A 441 -0.18 -15.55 -15.64
CA ALA A 441 -0.91 -16.44 -14.77
C ALA A 441 -0.03 -16.86 -13.61
N PHE A 442 -0.65 -17.15 -12.46
CA PHE A 442 0.07 -17.74 -11.35
C PHE A 442 -0.78 -18.65 -10.49
N TYR A 443 -0.10 -19.59 -9.87
CA TYR A 443 -0.56 -20.36 -8.72
C TYR A 443 0.37 -20.11 -7.56
N LYS A 444 -0.18 -19.83 -6.35
CA LYS A 444 0.61 -19.58 -5.15
C LYS A 444 -0.12 -20.10 -3.92
N GLN A 445 0.66 -20.64 -2.98
CA GLN A 445 0.20 -20.89 -1.62
C GLN A 445 0.83 -19.88 -0.66
N SER A 446 0.04 -19.36 0.28
CA SER A 446 0.46 -18.47 1.36
C SER A 446 0.00 -19.04 2.69
N TYR A 447 0.91 -19.04 3.66
CA TYR A 447 0.68 -19.58 4.99
C TYR A 447 0.75 -18.44 6.02
N ARG A 448 -0.28 -18.33 6.87
CA ARG A 448 -0.33 -17.36 7.95
C ARG A 448 -0.41 -18.07 9.29
N TYR A 449 0.63 -17.91 10.10
CA TYR A 449 0.59 -18.32 11.50
C TYR A 449 -0.20 -17.28 12.33
N PRO A 450 -0.99 -17.69 13.37
CA PRO A 450 -1.75 -16.79 14.21
C PRO A 450 -0.86 -15.74 14.92
N THR A 451 -1.39 -14.58 15.18
CA THR A 451 -0.68 -13.52 15.93
C THR A 451 -0.70 -13.81 17.43
N PHE A 452 0.12 -13.12 18.21
CA PHE A 452 0.07 -13.24 19.67
C PHE A 452 -1.31 -12.86 20.23
N ASN A 453 -1.98 -11.87 19.67
CA ASN A 453 -3.34 -11.52 20.07
C ASN A 453 -4.35 -12.61 19.68
N ASP A 454 -4.23 -13.23 18.49
CA ASP A 454 -5.09 -14.34 18.10
C ASP A 454 -4.99 -15.49 19.11
N LEU A 455 -3.76 -15.78 19.59
CA LEU A 455 -3.48 -16.92 20.46
C LEU A 455 -3.72 -16.60 21.95
N TYR A 456 -3.32 -15.43 22.42
CA TYR A 456 -3.10 -15.19 23.84
C TYR A 456 -3.79 -13.96 24.42
N TYR A 457 -4.55 -13.18 23.63
CA TYR A 457 -5.14 -11.94 24.11
C TYR A 457 -6.27 -12.20 25.11
N THR A 458 -6.02 -11.91 26.41
CA THR A 458 -6.99 -12.02 27.51
C THR A 458 -7.84 -13.30 27.46
N ASP A 459 -9.16 -13.21 27.66
CA ASP A 459 -10.15 -14.29 27.53
C ASP A 459 -10.62 -14.52 26.07
N MET A 460 -10.03 -13.82 25.10
CA MET A 460 -10.44 -13.84 23.69
C MET A 460 -9.50 -14.66 22.83
N GLY A 461 -8.23 -14.80 23.22
CA GLY A 461 -7.24 -15.59 22.50
C GLY A 461 -7.55 -17.08 22.57
N ASN A 462 -7.08 -17.80 21.57
CA ASN A 462 -7.22 -19.26 21.49
C ASN A 462 -5.90 -19.88 21.02
N ALA A 463 -5.17 -20.50 21.93
CA ALA A 463 -3.88 -21.13 21.65
C ALA A 463 -3.99 -22.32 20.66
N TYR A 464 -5.19 -22.86 20.45
CA TYR A 464 -5.45 -23.98 19.55
C TYR A 464 -5.88 -23.57 18.14
N LEU A 465 -5.76 -22.29 17.78
CA LEU A 465 -6.04 -21.83 16.43
C LEU A 465 -5.13 -22.50 15.40
N LYS A 466 -5.74 -22.99 14.34
CA LYS A 466 -5.02 -23.50 13.18
C LYS A 466 -4.52 -22.34 12.33
N PRO A 467 -3.28 -22.42 11.82
CA PRO A 467 -2.79 -21.45 10.83
C PRO A 467 -3.62 -21.45 9.56
N GLU A 468 -3.80 -20.27 8.98
CA GLU A 468 -4.51 -20.11 7.70
C GLU A 468 -3.65 -20.56 6.51
N LEU A 469 -4.28 -21.25 5.56
CA LEU A 469 -3.66 -21.58 4.28
C LEU A 469 -4.49 -21.00 3.13
N ALA A 470 -3.89 -20.11 2.38
CA ALA A 470 -4.48 -19.53 1.19
C ALA A 470 -3.89 -20.17 -0.07
N LYS A 471 -4.76 -20.64 -0.98
CA LYS A 471 -4.40 -21.08 -2.33
C LYS A 471 -4.92 -20.04 -3.32
N GLN A 472 -4.04 -19.45 -4.09
CA GLN A 472 -4.32 -18.34 -4.99
C GLN A 472 -4.08 -18.77 -6.44
N HIS A 473 -5.01 -18.44 -7.32
CA HIS A 473 -4.91 -18.57 -8.76
C HIS A 473 -5.24 -17.22 -9.37
N SER A 474 -4.48 -16.80 -10.36
CA SER A 474 -4.77 -15.57 -11.11
C SER A 474 -4.38 -15.76 -12.56
N ALA A 475 -5.17 -15.18 -13.45
CA ALA A 475 -4.87 -15.05 -14.86
C ALA A 475 -5.16 -13.62 -15.30
N GLY A 476 -4.22 -12.99 -15.98
CA GLY A 476 -4.31 -11.59 -16.34
C GLY A 476 -3.84 -11.30 -17.76
N LEU A 477 -4.28 -10.16 -18.24
CA LEU A 477 -3.90 -9.58 -19.52
C LEU A 477 -3.37 -8.16 -19.27
N SER A 478 -2.24 -7.83 -19.86
CA SER A 478 -1.68 -6.49 -19.89
C SER A 478 -1.45 -6.06 -21.33
N PHE A 479 -1.90 -4.85 -21.65
CA PHE A 479 -1.70 -4.27 -22.97
C PHE A 479 -1.23 -2.82 -22.81
N VAL A 480 -0.17 -2.46 -23.56
CA VAL A 480 0.39 -1.11 -23.58
C VAL A 480 0.50 -0.66 -25.02
N GLN A 481 -0.08 0.50 -25.34
CA GLN A 481 -0.05 1.09 -26.66
C GLN A 481 0.35 2.57 -26.57
N PRO A 482 1.54 2.95 -27.01
CA PRO A 482 1.88 4.34 -27.27
C PRO A 482 1.17 4.83 -28.52
N PHE A 483 0.75 6.08 -28.51
CA PHE A 483 0.10 6.73 -29.66
C PHE A 483 0.47 8.22 -29.75
N ARG A 484 0.00 8.89 -30.81
CA ARG A 484 0.24 10.33 -31.01
C ARG A 484 -1.08 11.08 -30.98
N VAL A 485 -1.05 12.29 -30.42
CA VAL A 485 -2.16 13.25 -30.46
C VAL A 485 -1.66 14.52 -31.13
N ALA A 486 -2.31 14.96 -32.22
CA ALA A 486 -1.91 16.15 -32.99
C ALA A 486 -0.40 16.17 -33.32
N ASP A 487 0.13 15.03 -33.80
CA ASP A 487 1.55 14.79 -34.11
C ASP A 487 2.52 14.82 -32.91
N LEU A 488 2.03 15.07 -31.70
CA LEU A 488 2.83 15.01 -30.47
C LEU A 488 3.05 13.57 -30.05
N ARG A 489 4.30 13.22 -29.74
CA ARG A 489 4.70 11.95 -29.14
C ARG A 489 4.53 12.01 -27.62
N GLY A 490 4.44 10.86 -26.97
CA GLY A 490 4.40 10.72 -25.51
C GLY A 490 3.03 10.36 -24.95
N SER A 491 2.00 10.20 -25.81
CA SER A 491 0.71 9.66 -25.35
C SER A 491 0.77 8.14 -25.22
N GLU A 492 0.12 7.58 -24.20
CA GLU A 492 0.12 6.15 -23.89
C GLU A 492 -1.25 5.70 -23.35
N PHE A 493 -1.70 4.56 -23.82
CA PHE A 493 -2.80 3.79 -23.24
C PHE A 493 -2.25 2.51 -22.62
N ARG A 494 -2.63 2.23 -21.39
CA ARG A 494 -2.31 0.99 -20.71
C ARG A 494 -3.54 0.42 -20.02
N ILE A 495 -3.76 -0.88 -20.17
CA ILE A 495 -4.81 -1.63 -19.47
C ILE A 495 -4.24 -2.92 -18.91
N ASN A 496 -4.58 -3.21 -17.66
CA ASN A 496 -4.33 -4.50 -17.01
C ASN A 496 -5.68 -5.02 -16.51
N ALA A 497 -5.98 -6.27 -16.79
CA ALA A 497 -7.18 -6.95 -16.32
C ALA A 497 -6.78 -8.31 -15.75
N ASP A 498 -7.13 -8.57 -14.50
CA ASP A 498 -6.81 -9.81 -13.78
C ASP A 498 -8.09 -10.46 -13.27
N TYR A 499 -8.30 -11.71 -13.60
CA TYR A 499 -9.23 -12.60 -12.90
C TYR A 499 -8.47 -13.37 -11.83
N TYR A 500 -9.08 -13.52 -10.65
CA TYR A 500 -8.50 -14.31 -9.56
C TYR A 500 -9.52 -15.18 -8.87
N TYR A 501 -9.03 -16.33 -8.41
CA TYR A 501 -9.74 -17.29 -7.59
C TYR A 501 -8.86 -17.70 -6.42
N ASN A 502 -9.30 -17.40 -5.18
CA ASN A 502 -8.58 -17.73 -3.96
C ASN A 502 -9.43 -18.60 -3.06
N ARG A 503 -8.79 -19.51 -2.36
CA ARG A 503 -9.41 -20.37 -1.38
C ARG A 503 -8.63 -20.29 -0.08
N VAL A 504 -9.24 -19.81 1.00
CA VAL A 504 -8.62 -19.66 2.31
C VAL A 504 -9.23 -20.68 3.25
N SER A 505 -8.41 -21.61 3.73
CA SER A 505 -8.79 -22.62 4.73
C SER A 505 -8.42 -22.13 6.12
N ASP A 506 -9.21 -22.52 7.11
CA ASP A 506 -9.01 -22.19 8.53
C ASP A 506 -8.87 -20.68 8.79
N LYS A 507 -9.63 -19.86 8.06
CA LYS A 507 -9.56 -18.40 8.17
C LYS A 507 -9.84 -17.93 9.59
N ILE A 508 -8.92 -17.17 10.18
CA ILE A 508 -9.05 -16.63 11.53
C ILE A 508 -9.84 -15.34 11.47
N ILE A 509 -10.90 -15.27 12.25
CA ILE A 509 -11.72 -14.07 12.40
C ILE A 509 -11.96 -13.78 13.88
N ALA A 510 -12.13 -12.49 14.17
CA ALA A 510 -12.69 -12.06 15.44
C ALA A 510 -14.21 -12.18 15.37
N TYR A 511 -14.78 -12.97 16.23
CA TYR A 511 -16.23 -13.22 16.30
C TYR A 511 -16.81 -12.61 17.59
N PRO A 512 -17.90 -11.82 17.52
CA PRO A 512 -18.54 -11.28 18.72
C PRO A 512 -19.19 -12.40 19.54
N LYS A 513 -18.80 -12.53 20.79
CA LYS A 513 -19.35 -13.53 21.72
C LYS A 513 -20.58 -12.94 22.44
N GLY A 514 -21.76 -13.20 21.91
CA GLY A 514 -23.04 -12.78 22.49
C GLY A 514 -23.32 -11.26 22.37
N GLN A 515 -24.27 -10.74 23.15
CA GLN A 515 -24.64 -9.32 23.17
C GLN A 515 -23.62 -8.41 23.87
N GLN A 516 -22.59 -8.96 24.45
CA GLN A 516 -21.50 -8.22 25.10
C GLN A 516 -20.40 -8.00 24.08
N PHE A 517 -19.81 -6.81 24.07
CA PHE A 517 -18.70 -6.37 23.21
C PHE A 517 -17.41 -7.20 23.37
N ARG A 518 -17.52 -8.48 23.71
CA ARG A 518 -16.42 -9.43 23.81
C ARG A 518 -16.29 -10.17 22.47
N TRP A 519 -15.10 -10.20 21.96
CA TRP A 519 -14.74 -10.91 20.74
C TRP A 519 -13.99 -12.18 21.12
N THR A 520 -14.12 -13.23 20.34
CA THR A 520 -13.27 -14.42 20.44
C THR A 520 -12.66 -14.73 19.08
N MET A 521 -11.47 -15.29 19.08
CA MET A 521 -10.82 -15.70 17.85
C MET A 521 -11.23 -17.12 17.48
N LEU A 522 -11.71 -17.29 16.26
CA LEU A 522 -12.15 -18.57 15.70
C LEU A 522 -11.52 -18.81 14.35
N ASN A 523 -11.36 -20.09 13.99
CA ASN A 523 -11.18 -20.44 12.58
C ASN A 523 -12.56 -20.59 11.93
N LEU A 524 -12.83 -19.77 10.91
CA LEU A 524 -13.80 -20.12 9.87
C LEU A 524 -13.22 -21.25 9.02
N GLY A 525 -14.01 -22.22 8.63
CA GLY A 525 -13.50 -23.37 7.88
C GLY A 525 -12.94 -22.99 6.52
N LEU A 526 -13.79 -22.43 5.64
CA LEU A 526 -13.43 -22.23 4.24
C LEU A 526 -14.08 -20.98 3.64
N VAL A 527 -13.25 -20.08 3.12
CA VAL A 527 -13.70 -18.91 2.35
C VAL A 527 -13.26 -19.03 0.90
N LYS A 528 -14.19 -18.86 -0.04
CA LYS A 528 -13.92 -18.74 -1.47
C LYS A 528 -13.99 -17.28 -1.89
N ILE A 529 -12.98 -16.84 -2.65
CA ILE A 529 -12.87 -15.47 -3.14
C ILE A 529 -12.71 -15.52 -4.66
N ASN A 530 -13.62 -14.87 -5.39
CA ASN A 530 -13.52 -14.69 -6.84
C ASN A 530 -13.56 -13.20 -7.15
N GLY A 531 -12.81 -12.77 -8.15
CA GLY A 531 -12.90 -11.37 -8.54
C GLY A 531 -12.21 -11.05 -9.86
N VAL A 532 -12.48 -9.85 -10.31
CA VAL A 532 -11.85 -9.22 -11.48
C VAL A 532 -11.39 -7.84 -11.09
N ASP A 533 -10.11 -7.57 -11.32
CA ASP A 533 -9.52 -6.23 -11.21
C ASP A 533 -9.22 -5.68 -12.60
N VAL A 534 -9.62 -4.45 -12.87
CA VAL A 534 -9.28 -3.73 -14.11
C VAL A 534 -8.61 -2.42 -13.74
N ASN A 535 -7.43 -2.18 -14.30
CA ASN A 535 -6.65 -0.96 -14.15
C ASN A 535 -6.40 -0.37 -15.52
N THR A 536 -6.82 0.87 -15.75
CA THR A 536 -6.59 1.59 -16.98
C THR A 536 -5.79 2.85 -16.68
N HIS A 537 -4.77 3.11 -17.47
CA HIS A 537 -3.97 4.32 -17.41
C HIS A 537 -3.94 4.95 -18.80
N LEU A 538 -4.33 6.21 -18.87
CA LEU A 538 -4.32 7.04 -20.08
C LEU A 538 -3.41 8.23 -19.83
N HIS A 539 -2.50 8.49 -20.74
CA HIS A 539 -1.70 9.71 -20.77
C HIS A 539 -1.80 10.33 -22.15
N PHE A 540 -2.17 11.60 -22.21
CA PHE A 540 -2.26 12.38 -23.43
C PHE A 540 -1.30 13.54 -23.35
N ALA A 541 -0.33 13.58 -24.24
CA ALA A 541 0.44 14.79 -24.51
C ALA A 541 -0.41 15.72 -25.39
N LEU A 542 -0.67 16.93 -24.94
CA LEU A 542 -1.54 17.91 -25.59
C LEU A 542 -0.72 19.12 -26.10
N PRO A 543 -1.21 19.86 -27.11
CA PRO A 543 -0.54 21.06 -27.59
C PRO A 543 -0.33 22.11 -26.47
N LYS A 544 0.62 23.03 -26.69
CA LYS A 544 0.93 24.14 -25.77
C LYS A 544 1.34 23.72 -24.36
N ASN A 545 2.05 22.57 -24.26
CA ASN A 545 2.59 22.03 -23.01
C ASN A 545 1.53 21.59 -21.99
N PHE A 546 0.30 21.33 -22.45
CA PHE A 546 -0.70 20.68 -21.64
C PHE A 546 -0.53 19.15 -21.69
N TYR A 547 -0.98 18.48 -20.66
CA TYR A 547 -1.14 17.03 -20.65
C TYR A 547 -2.33 16.62 -19.78
N LEU A 548 -2.93 15.49 -20.14
CA LEU A 548 -4.02 14.87 -19.39
C LEU A 548 -3.60 13.48 -19.00
N THR A 549 -3.71 13.15 -17.73
CA THR A 549 -3.52 11.77 -17.24
C THR A 549 -4.81 11.31 -16.57
N ALA A 550 -5.27 10.10 -16.88
CA ALA A 550 -6.40 9.49 -16.22
C ALA A 550 -6.05 8.06 -15.79
N LYS A 551 -6.40 7.72 -14.56
CA LYS A 551 -6.34 6.36 -14.03
C LYS A 551 -7.74 5.94 -13.64
N LEU A 552 -8.19 4.82 -14.16
CA LEU A 552 -9.49 4.23 -13.84
C LEU A 552 -9.25 2.84 -13.27
N GLN A 553 -9.88 2.55 -12.15
CA GLN A 553 -9.72 1.26 -11.47
C GLN A 553 -11.10 0.75 -11.09
N TYR A 554 -11.30 -0.54 -11.30
CA TYR A 554 -12.54 -1.20 -10.98
C TYR A 554 -12.24 -2.60 -10.45
N THR A 555 -12.94 -2.98 -9.40
CA THR A 555 -12.89 -4.31 -8.81
C THR A 555 -14.31 -4.85 -8.64
N TYR A 556 -14.53 -6.02 -9.15
CA TYR A 556 -15.66 -6.88 -8.79
C TYR A 556 -15.13 -8.05 -7.98
N GLN A 557 -15.75 -8.37 -6.84
CA GLN A 557 -15.33 -9.51 -6.03
C GLN A 557 -16.46 -10.11 -5.22
N THR A 558 -16.37 -11.43 -5.04
CA THR A 558 -17.15 -12.18 -4.06
C THR A 558 -16.18 -12.84 -3.09
N ALA A 559 -16.48 -12.79 -1.81
CA ALA A 559 -15.73 -13.49 -0.76
C ALA A 559 -16.74 -14.13 0.16
N ILE A 560 -17.04 -15.40 -0.05
CA ILE A 560 -18.15 -16.12 0.57
C ILE A 560 -17.66 -17.24 1.50
N ASP A 561 -18.38 -17.39 2.59
CA ASP A 561 -18.22 -18.55 3.47
C ASP A 561 -18.85 -19.80 2.82
N VAL A 562 -18.08 -20.87 2.71
CA VAL A 562 -18.52 -22.15 2.16
C VAL A 562 -18.09 -23.30 3.07
N THR A 563 -18.06 -23.06 4.38
CA THR A 563 -17.60 -23.98 5.39
C THR A 563 -18.54 -25.18 5.54
N ASP A 564 -19.79 -24.93 5.86
CA ASP A 564 -20.80 -25.96 6.09
C ASP A 564 -22.11 -25.56 5.37
N PRO A 565 -22.60 -26.38 4.42
CA PRO A 565 -23.87 -26.11 3.75
C PRO A 565 -25.09 -26.02 4.68
N ALA A 566 -25.00 -26.55 5.91
CA ALA A 566 -26.05 -26.46 6.91
C ALA A 566 -26.05 -25.12 7.69
N ASP A 567 -24.98 -24.33 7.58
CA ASP A 567 -24.87 -23.05 8.27
C ASP A 567 -25.73 -21.95 7.62
N ASN A 568 -26.33 -21.10 8.46
CA ASN A 568 -27.13 -19.93 8.01
C ASN A 568 -26.31 -18.91 7.21
N TYR A 569 -24.99 -18.96 7.29
CA TYR A 569 -24.08 -18.03 6.56
C TYR A 569 -23.50 -18.64 5.30
N TYR A 570 -23.83 -19.89 4.97
CA TYR A 570 -23.32 -20.56 3.78
C TYR A 570 -23.64 -19.77 2.51
N GLY A 571 -22.61 -19.47 1.72
CA GLY A 571 -22.75 -18.65 0.51
C GLY A 571 -22.86 -17.14 0.76
N HIS A 572 -22.84 -16.68 2.01
CA HIS A 572 -22.87 -15.29 2.35
C HIS A 572 -21.50 -14.61 2.18
N GLN A 573 -21.54 -13.34 1.77
CA GLN A 573 -20.37 -12.48 1.68
C GLN A 573 -19.81 -12.22 3.08
N ILE A 574 -18.51 -12.34 3.26
CA ILE A 574 -17.85 -12.02 4.54
C ILE A 574 -17.94 -10.51 4.84
N PRO A 575 -17.92 -10.11 6.12
CA PRO A 575 -18.15 -8.72 6.52
C PRO A 575 -17.23 -7.71 5.86
N TYR A 576 -17.80 -6.54 5.53
CA TYR A 576 -17.14 -5.37 4.95
C TYR A 576 -16.50 -5.57 3.58
N ILE A 577 -16.83 -6.61 2.84
CA ILE A 577 -16.36 -6.81 1.48
C ILE A 577 -17.46 -6.34 0.50
N PRO A 578 -17.21 -5.27 -0.29
CA PRO A 578 -18.15 -4.83 -1.32
C PRO A 578 -18.05 -5.74 -2.56
N TRP A 579 -19.17 -5.97 -3.26
CA TRP A 579 -19.14 -6.64 -4.57
C TRP A 579 -18.47 -5.76 -5.63
N HIS A 580 -18.72 -4.45 -5.58
CA HIS A 580 -18.22 -3.49 -6.54
C HIS A 580 -17.47 -2.38 -5.84
N SER A 581 -16.29 -2.05 -6.31
CA SER A 581 -15.55 -0.87 -5.89
C SER A 581 -14.77 -0.30 -7.06
N GLY A 582 -14.43 0.98 -7.00
CA GLY A 582 -13.65 1.59 -8.04
C GLY A 582 -13.14 2.97 -7.67
N SER A 583 -12.18 3.43 -8.43
CA SER A 583 -11.65 4.79 -8.34
C SER A 583 -11.34 5.36 -9.71
N ALA A 584 -11.41 6.67 -9.80
CA ALA A 584 -10.96 7.43 -10.95
C ALA A 584 -10.09 8.59 -10.48
N VAL A 585 -8.93 8.76 -11.07
CA VAL A 585 -8.02 9.88 -10.82
C VAL A 585 -7.71 10.54 -12.15
N GLY A 586 -8.11 11.79 -12.32
CA GLY A 586 -7.82 12.62 -13.48
C GLY A 586 -6.89 13.76 -13.11
N MET A 587 -5.92 14.06 -13.95
CA MET A 587 -5.00 15.15 -13.76
C MET A 587 -4.84 15.91 -15.08
N LEU A 588 -5.25 17.17 -15.10
CA LEU A 588 -4.93 18.10 -16.16
C LEU A 588 -3.73 18.94 -15.71
N GLY A 589 -2.64 18.88 -16.46
CA GLY A 589 -1.42 19.61 -16.17
C GLY A 589 -1.03 20.54 -17.30
N TRP A 590 -0.35 21.61 -16.93
CA TRP A 590 0.33 22.51 -17.81
C TRP A 590 1.70 22.84 -17.22
N GLN A 591 2.75 22.88 -18.06
CA GLN A 591 4.10 23.15 -17.62
C GLN A 591 4.88 23.97 -18.65
N ASN A 592 5.78 24.78 -18.14
CA ASN A 592 6.85 25.43 -18.95
C ASN A 592 8.17 25.26 -18.19
N ASP A 593 9.22 26.01 -18.64
CA ASP A 593 10.58 25.87 -18.09
C ASP A 593 10.70 26.20 -16.58
N TRP A 594 9.77 26.98 -16.02
CA TRP A 594 9.86 27.47 -14.64
C TRP A 594 8.56 27.38 -13.81
N MET A 595 7.44 26.96 -14.43
CA MET A 595 6.15 26.83 -13.74
C MET A 595 5.47 25.54 -14.14
N GLN A 596 4.76 24.93 -13.19
CA GLN A 596 3.87 23.80 -13.42
C GLN A 596 2.55 24.03 -12.67
N TYR A 597 1.44 23.73 -13.31
CA TYR A 597 0.11 23.74 -12.69
C TYR A 597 -0.60 22.42 -12.94
N HIS A 598 -1.26 21.92 -11.91
CA HIS A 598 -2.01 20.68 -11.98
C HIS A 598 -3.38 20.86 -11.33
N LEU A 599 -4.41 20.49 -12.06
CA LEU A 599 -5.74 20.31 -11.52
C LEU A 599 -5.99 18.80 -11.41
N ASN A 600 -6.12 18.30 -10.19
CA ASN A 600 -6.34 16.88 -9.92
C ASN A 600 -7.78 16.71 -9.44
N TYR A 601 -8.44 15.72 -10.00
CA TYR A 601 -9.75 15.25 -9.57
C TYR A 601 -9.65 13.77 -9.21
N SER A 602 -10.20 13.39 -8.06
CA SER A 602 -10.23 12.01 -7.62
C SER A 602 -11.65 11.62 -7.21
N PHE A 603 -12.02 10.41 -7.58
CA PHE A 603 -13.31 9.80 -7.25
C PHE A 603 -13.05 8.41 -6.68
N ILE A 604 -13.78 8.06 -5.62
CA ILE A 604 -13.81 6.71 -5.04
C ILE A 604 -15.26 6.30 -4.86
N TYR A 605 -15.55 5.06 -5.21
CA TYR A 605 -16.82 4.39 -4.98
C TYR A 605 -16.59 3.05 -4.28
N VAL A 606 -17.33 2.81 -3.21
CA VAL A 606 -17.41 1.52 -2.52
C VAL A 606 -18.86 1.10 -2.46
N GLY A 607 -19.18 -0.03 -3.07
CA GLY A 607 -20.53 -0.56 -3.19
C GLY A 607 -21.10 -1.08 -1.88
N GLU A 608 -22.26 -1.67 -1.99
CA GLU A 608 -22.97 -2.29 -0.87
C GLU A 608 -22.17 -3.44 -0.25
N ARG A 609 -22.33 -3.62 1.04
CA ARG A 609 -21.67 -4.64 1.85
C ARG A 609 -22.47 -4.93 3.11
N TYR A 610 -22.09 -5.97 3.83
CA TYR A 610 -22.67 -6.30 5.13
C TYR A 610 -21.64 -6.14 6.25
N ASN A 611 -22.09 -5.78 7.45
CA ASN A 611 -21.22 -5.61 8.62
C ASN A 611 -21.09 -6.87 9.50
N GLN A 612 -21.91 -7.90 9.23
CA GLN A 612 -21.94 -9.19 9.89
C GLN A 612 -21.91 -10.31 8.85
N GLN A 613 -21.74 -11.57 9.32
CA GLN A 613 -21.75 -12.75 8.45
C GLN A 613 -23.11 -12.99 7.79
N GLU A 614 -24.21 -12.71 8.50
CA GLU A 614 -25.54 -12.80 7.92
C GLU A 614 -25.80 -11.63 6.97
N ASN A 615 -26.04 -11.96 5.69
CA ASN A 615 -26.31 -10.97 4.65
C ASN A 615 -27.81 -10.61 4.62
N ILE A 616 -28.32 -10.12 5.74
CA ILE A 616 -29.70 -9.64 5.89
C ILE A 616 -29.76 -8.10 5.91
N LEU A 617 -30.96 -7.55 5.70
CA LEU A 617 -31.16 -6.08 5.62
C LEU A 617 -30.69 -5.36 6.89
N TYR A 618 -30.83 -5.96 8.06
CA TYR A 618 -30.36 -5.39 9.33
C TYR A 618 -28.84 -5.17 9.38
N ASN A 619 -28.08 -6.03 8.70
CA ASN A 619 -26.62 -5.97 8.62
C ASN A 619 -26.09 -5.23 7.39
N TYR A 620 -27.00 -4.68 6.58
CA TYR A 620 -26.68 -3.97 5.36
C TYR A 620 -25.94 -2.65 5.65
N THR A 621 -24.88 -2.39 4.91
CA THR A 621 -24.11 -1.14 4.95
C THR A 621 -24.17 -0.49 3.58
N GLN A 622 -24.65 0.74 3.55
CA GLN A 622 -24.88 1.51 2.32
C GLN A 622 -23.60 1.73 1.53
N PRO A 623 -23.68 1.77 0.18
CA PRO A 623 -22.59 2.23 -0.65
C PRO A 623 -22.27 3.70 -0.36
N TRP A 624 -21.03 4.08 -0.62
CA TRP A 624 -20.59 5.46 -0.49
C TRP A 624 -19.63 5.83 -1.62
N TYR A 625 -19.49 7.13 -1.81
CA TYR A 625 -18.56 7.70 -2.77
C TYR A 625 -18.03 9.05 -2.28
N THR A 626 -16.84 9.43 -2.74
CA THR A 626 -16.27 10.75 -2.48
C THR A 626 -15.67 11.32 -3.76
N HIS A 627 -15.72 12.65 -3.84
CA HIS A 627 -15.08 13.43 -4.89
C HIS A 627 -14.09 14.37 -4.23
N ASP A 628 -12.85 14.35 -4.67
CA ASP A 628 -11.79 15.23 -4.16
C ASP A 628 -11.23 16.06 -5.31
N LEU A 629 -10.89 17.31 -5.03
CA LEU A 629 -10.30 18.24 -5.98
C LEU A 629 -9.04 18.85 -5.38
N SER A 630 -7.96 18.93 -6.17
CA SER A 630 -6.70 19.54 -5.76
C SER A 630 -6.16 20.43 -6.86
N LEU A 631 -5.77 21.64 -6.51
CA LEU A 631 -5.05 22.57 -7.36
C LEU A 631 -3.62 22.72 -6.84
N VAL A 632 -2.65 22.45 -7.70
CA VAL A 632 -1.22 22.51 -7.36
C VAL A 632 -0.52 23.47 -8.31
N GLY A 633 0.24 24.41 -7.75
CA GLY A 633 1.19 25.24 -8.46
C GLY A 633 2.60 24.99 -7.96
N GLU A 634 3.55 24.92 -8.88
CA GLU A 634 4.96 24.77 -8.58
C GLU A 634 5.76 25.76 -9.43
N TRP A 635 6.68 26.48 -8.80
CA TRP A 635 7.47 27.55 -9.42
C TRP A 635 8.94 27.36 -9.09
N ASP A 636 9.75 27.28 -10.12
CA ASP A 636 11.21 27.36 -10.01
C ASP A 636 11.63 28.81 -9.95
N ILE A 637 12.11 29.26 -8.80
CA ILE A 637 12.57 30.60 -8.57
C ILE A 637 14.05 30.68 -8.98
N TYR A 638 14.33 31.47 -10.01
CA TYR A 638 15.68 31.72 -10.49
C TYR A 638 16.25 32.98 -9.87
N LYS A 639 17.58 33.05 -9.77
CA LYS A 639 18.26 34.24 -9.28
C LYS A 639 17.92 35.42 -10.20
N ALA A 640 17.28 36.45 -9.65
CA ALA A 640 16.69 37.56 -10.39
C ALA A 640 17.70 38.49 -11.10
N MET A 641 19.02 38.30 -10.91
CA MET A 641 20.08 39.08 -11.57
C MET A 641 20.81 38.22 -12.60
N ARG A 642 20.39 38.33 -13.83
CA ARG A 642 21.16 37.91 -15.00
C ARG A 642 22.15 39.02 -15.35
N GLN A 643 23.46 38.74 -15.29
CA GLN A 643 24.40 39.37 -16.20
C GLN A 643 24.31 38.60 -17.53
N GLU A 644 24.24 39.34 -18.65
CA GLU A 644 24.21 38.75 -20.01
C GLU A 644 25.36 37.75 -20.18
N GLY A 645 25.00 36.49 -20.42
CA GLY A 645 25.94 35.38 -20.62
C GLY A 645 25.94 34.27 -19.59
N ASP A 646 25.39 34.44 -18.37
CA ASP A 646 25.34 33.41 -17.37
C ASP A 646 24.09 32.53 -17.50
N LYS A 647 24.26 31.20 -17.45
CA LYS A 647 23.14 30.26 -17.31
C LYS A 647 22.41 30.55 -16.01
N ALA A 648 21.09 30.79 -16.08
CA ALA A 648 20.27 31.02 -14.90
C ALA A 648 20.37 29.83 -13.97
N LYS A 649 20.83 30.01 -12.72
CA LYS A 649 20.87 28.99 -11.70
C LYS A 649 19.54 28.97 -10.93
N ARG A 650 18.92 27.83 -10.83
CA ARG A 650 17.76 27.59 -9.96
C ARG A 650 18.13 27.94 -8.52
N LEU A 651 17.34 28.78 -7.87
CA LEU A 651 17.57 29.15 -6.48
C LEU A 651 16.82 28.19 -5.55
N PHE A 652 15.50 28.07 -5.73
CA PHE A 652 14.65 27.13 -5.02
C PHE A 652 13.35 26.90 -5.80
N THR A 653 12.64 25.82 -5.46
CA THR A 653 11.30 25.54 -5.95
C THR A 653 10.28 25.84 -4.86
N LEU A 654 9.30 26.68 -5.14
CA LEU A 654 8.13 26.90 -4.31
C LEU A 654 6.97 26.07 -4.85
N ARG A 655 6.30 25.31 -3.98
CA ARG A 655 5.10 24.56 -4.32
C ARG A 655 3.97 24.93 -3.36
N VAL A 656 2.78 25.18 -3.90
CA VAL A 656 1.54 25.42 -3.15
C VAL A 656 0.49 24.46 -3.66
N ALA A 657 -0.21 23.79 -2.76
CA ALA A 657 -1.32 22.89 -3.08
C ALA A 657 -2.54 23.24 -2.22
N LEU A 658 -3.70 23.30 -2.86
CA LEU A 658 -5.00 23.54 -2.23
C LEU A 658 -5.89 22.34 -2.51
N ASP A 659 -6.41 21.70 -1.48
CA ASP A 659 -7.23 20.52 -1.58
C ASP A 659 -8.62 20.74 -0.97
N VAL A 660 -9.62 20.20 -1.65
CA VAL A 660 -10.97 20.06 -1.15
C VAL A 660 -11.33 18.57 -1.19
N ASN A 661 -11.40 17.94 -0.04
CA ASN A 661 -11.79 16.54 0.07
C ASN A 661 -13.30 16.43 0.32
N ASN A 662 -13.90 15.35 -0.18
CA ASN A 662 -15.35 15.12 -0.11
C ASN A 662 -16.13 16.34 -0.59
N LEU A 663 -15.87 16.79 -1.83
CA LEU A 663 -16.40 18.01 -2.45
C LEU A 663 -17.92 18.13 -2.35
N LEU A 664 -18.65 17.01 -2.46
CA LEU A 664 -20.11 16.96 -2.39
C LEU A 664 -20.65 16.86 -0.96
N SER A 665 -19.76 16.85 0.05
CA SER A 665 -20.13 16.74 1.47
C SER A 665 -20.98 15.50 1.78
N GLN A 666 -20.62 14.36 1.15
CA GLN A 666 -21.28 13.08 1.38
C GLN A 666 -21.14 12.65 2.84
N ASP A 667 -22.25 12.23 3.46
CA ASP A 667 -22.23 11.52 4.74
C ASP A 667 -22.00 10.04 4.48
N TYR A 668 -20.96 9.46 5.10
CA TYR A 668 -20.62 8.06 4.91
C TYR A 668 -19.87 7.45 6.08
N ASP A 669 -19.96 6.13 6.20
CA ASP A 669 -19.21 5.32 7.14
C ASP A 669 -18.37 4.31 6.33
N VAL A 670 -17.07 4.23 6.58
CA VAL A 670 -16.23 3.13 6.08
C VAL A 670 -16.50 1.86 6.89
N ILE A 671 -16.50 2.02 8.20
CA ILE A 671 -16.93 1.04 9.19
C ILE A 671 -18.23 1.54 9.82
N LEU A 672 -19.23 0.71 9.94
CA LEU A 672 -20.51 1.07 10.51
C LEU A 672 -20.36 1.74 11.89
N ASN A 673 -21.06 2.84 12.09
CA ASN A 673 -21.01 3.66 13.30
C ASN A 673 -19.71 4.47 13.52
N TYR A 674 -18.83 4.52 12.50
CA TYR A 674 -17.66 5.37 12.47
C TYR A 674 -17.84 6.42 11.36
N PRO A 675 -18.58 7.51 11.62
CA PRO A 675 -18.84 8.52 10.61
C PRO A 675 -17.55 9.18 10.16
N MET A 676 -17.43 9.37 8.85
CA MET A 676 -16.29 9.99 8.21
C MET A 676 -16.46 11.50 8.03
N PRO A 677 -15.34 12.25 7.87
CA PRO A 677 -15.42 13.69 7.69
C PRO A 677 -16.21 14.09 6.42
N LYS A 678 -17.06 15.11 6.57
CA LYS A 678 -17.69 15.82 5.45
C LYS A 678 -16.65 16.61 4.64
N ARG A 679 -17.09 17.53 3.80
CA ARG A 679 -16.19 18.42 3.06
C ARG A 679 -15.18 19.07 3.98
N ASN A 680 -13.91 18.97 3.58
CA ASN A 680 -12.80 19.53 4.35
C ASN A 680 -11.71 20.06 3.42
N TYR A 681 -10.87 20.93 3.94
CA TYR A 681 -9.91 21.71 3.18
C TYR A 681 -8.50 21.51 3.73
N LYS A 682 -7.51 21.55 2.85
CA LYS A 682 -6.12 21.45 3.22
C LYS A 682 -5.28 22.37 2.31
N CYS A 683 -4.33 23.06 2.89
CA CYS A 683 -3.35 23.85 2.18
C CYS A 683 -1.95 23.32 2.52
N THR A 684 -1.11 23.17 1.50
CA THR A 684 0.28 22.74 1.67
C THR A 684 1.19 23.72 0.97
N VAL A 685 2.21 24.22 1.66
CA VAL A 685 3.27 25.06 1.11
C VAL A 685 4.60 24.35 1.33
N SER A 686 5.41 24.20 0.31
CA SER A 686 6.75 23.62 0.43
C SER A 686 7.79 24.40 -0.36
N ILE A 687 8.99 24.44 0.19
CA ILE A 687 10.17 25.06 -0.43
C ILE A 687 11.24 23.99 -0.53
N THR A 688 11.81 23.82 -1.70
CA THR A 688 12.89 22.86 -1.98
C THR A 688 14.09 23.61 -2.58
N TYR A 689 15.27 23.41 -1.96
CA TYR A 689 16.56 23.97 -2.42
C TYR A 689 17.49 22.86 -2.88
#